data_6efab194928aa4232aece910d9e1ac0f
#
_entry.id   6efab194928aa4232aece910d9e1ac0f
#
_cell.length_a   1.000
_cell.length_b   1.000
_cell.length_c   1.000
_cell.angle_alpha   90.00
_cell.angle_beta   90.00
_cell.angle_gamma   90.00
#
_symmetry.space_group_name_H-M   'P 1'
#
loop_
_entity.id
_entity.type
_entity.pdbx_description
1 polymer ?
#
loop_
_entity_poly.entity_id
_entity_poly.type
_entity_poly.pdbx_seq_one_letter_code
_entity_poly.pdbx_strand_id
1 'polypeptide(L)'
;EKRRTRRNPPPPFTTSTLQMEASRKLGMGAQATMRTAQGLYEGVDIAGESVGLITYMRTDGVQMAREAMFAIRDHVKEAFGADYVPGAPREYSSKAKNAQEAHEAIRPTDVSRTPEQVAPFLDDRQRRLYELIWKRAVASQMQSAELDQTTVDIADATGKVRLRANGSVVVFDGFLRLYREDEDDSAADRRAGIATKADDAEAEDSRTLPPMREHDPLKRGPVAASQHFTQPPPRFSEATLVKRLEELGIGRPSTYASILQVLQDREYVRLDKRRFIPEDRGRLVTAFLVAFFERYVDTGFTAGLEERLDEISAGKADWRSVMRAFWEEFSAAVAQTKDLSISDVIDALDEDLGPHFFPERGDGRDPRLCPACNNGRLGLRLGRSGAFIGCANYPECRYTRPLTVSGAEGDGATIQEGQRDLGTDPATGQPVTMRRGPYGLYVQLGQETEDERGKKVKPRRASLPRGMDPESLTLDRALGLLSLPRIVGIHPETREEITASIGRFGPYVKMGATFKSLDPDDDVLSIGINRAVALLADVKPRGRGLGDHPQGGAVEVRRGRFGPFLLHGNRVANLPRGVEMEAVTLDEAVKLLAEKGKELKPKPGAKGRKAPAKAAPKAAAAPKAAAKPKSAAAKPSAKAKPTARKAPAKRAAPRVKAET
;
A
#
# COMPACT_ATOMS: atom_id res chain seq x y z
N GLU A 1 -7.67 14.56 47.88
CA GLU A 1 -7.97 13.13 47.94
C GLU A 1 -6.81 12.33 47.39
N LYS A 2 -6.37 11.31 48.11
CA LYS A 2 -5.37 10.34 47.64
C LYS A 2 -6.03 8.96 47.55
N ARG A 3 -5.85 8.30 46.39
CA ARG A 3 -6.39 6.98 46.15
C ARG A 3 -5.33 6.08 45.53
N ARG A 4 -5.15 4.89 46.11
CA ARG A 4 -4.30 3.88 45.49
C ARG A 4 -5.06 3.16 44.39
N THR A 5 -4.48 3.13 43.21
CA THR A 5 -4.99 2.45 42.02
C THR A 5 -4.03 1.39 41.55
N ARG A 6 -4.53 0.37 40.88
CA ARG A 6 -3.73 -0.70 40.29
C ARG A 6 -3.88 -0.67 38.77
N ARG A 7 -2.76 -0.71 38.08
CA ARG A 7 -2.70 -0.87 36.63
C ARG A 7 -2.24 -2.30 36.33
N ASN A 8 -3.11 -3.06 35.63
CA ASN A 8 -2.82 -4.45 35.29
C ASN A 8 -1.97 -4.50 34.01
N PRO A 9 -1.08 -5.52 33.88
CA PRO A 9 -0.36 -5.74 32.63
C PRO A 9 -1.32 -6.11 31.50
N PRO A 10 -1.02 -5.67 30.27
CA PRO A 10 -1.80 -6.06 29.10
C PRO A 10 -1.57 -7.53 28.74
N PRO A 11 -2.51 -8.16 28.00
CA PRO A 11 -2.35 -9.53 27.54
C PRO A 11 -1.15 -9.69 26.61
N PRO A 12 -0.64 -10.91 26.40
CA PRO A 12 0.33 -11.18 25.35
C PRO A 12 -0.22 -10.81 23.98
N PHE A 13 0.64 -10.69 22.98
CA PHE A 13 0.23 -10.18 21.67
C PHE A 13 -0.69 -11.12 20.90
N THR A 14 -1.71 -10.53 20.29
CA THR A 14 -2.39 -11.02 19.09
C THR A 14 -1.72 -10.44 17.85
N THR A 15 -2.12 -10.88 16.65
CA THR A 15 -1.61 -10.30 15.39
C THR A 15 -1.86 -8.80 15.30
N SER A 16 -3.08 -8.35 15.62
CA SER A 16 -3.46 -6.93 15.55
C SER A 16 -2.65 -6.08 16.52
N THR A 17 -2.58 -6.50 17.78
CA THR A 17 -1.83 -5.76 18.82
C THR A 17 -0.33 -5.75 18.56
N LEU A 18 0.24 -6.82 17.99
CA LEU A 18 1.64 -6.85 17.55
C LEU A 18 1.89 -5.84 16.41
N GLN A 19 1.02 -5.81 15.39
CA GLN A 19 1.15 -4.84 14.30
C GLN A 19 1.04 -3.40 14.79
N MET A 20 0.13 -3.13 15.72
CA MET A 20 -0.06 -1.81 16.32
C MET A 20 1.19 -1.35 17.08
N GLU A 21 1.69 -2.18 18.00
CA GLU A 21 2.87 -1.83 18.81
C GLU A 21 4.17 -1.81 18.01
N ALA A 22 4.34 -2.69 17.02
CA ALA A 22 5.48 -2.64 16.11
C ALA A 22 5.47 -1.36 15.26
N SER A 23 4.29 -0.91 14.82
CA SER A 23 4.15 0.37 14.12
C SER A 23 4.52 1.56 15.02
N ARG A 24 4.05 1.57 16.28
CA ARG A 24 4.29 2.66 17.24
C ARG A 24 5.74 2.71 17.70
N LYS A 25 6.24 1.60 18.27
CA LYS A 25 7.56 1.54 18.92
C LYS A 25 8.73 1.38 17.95
N LEU A 26 8.53 0.58 16.89
CA LEU A 26 9.61 0.19 15.99
C LEU A 26 9.55 0.91 14.64
N GLY A 27 8.44 1.61 14.35
CA GLY A 27 8.22 2.22 13.04
C GLY A 27 8.04 1.20 11.91
N MET A 28 7.71 -0.05 12.26
CA MET A 28 7.52 -1.14 11.29
C MET A 28 6.08 -1.17 10.81
N GLY A 29 5.87 -1.06 9.49
CA GLY A 29 4.53 -1.26 8.91
C GLY A 29 4.04 -2.70 9.06
N ALA A 30 2.72 -2.90 8.97
CA ALA A 30 2.07 -4.18 9.22
C ALA A 30 2.64 -5.32 8.36
N GLN A 31 2.93 -5.08 7.08
CA GLN A 31 3.51 -6.09 6.20
C GLN A 31 4.95 -6.46 6.61
N ALA A 32 5.77 -5.46 6.97
CA ALA A 32 7.14 -5.70 7.43
C ALA A 32 7.13 -6.47 8.74
N THR A 33 6.24 -6.11 9.68
CA THR A 33 6.04 -6.81 10.95
C THR A 33 5.71 -8.27 10.72
N MET A 34 4.72 -8.56 9.87
CA MET A 34 4.32 -9.95 9.60
C MET A 34 5.39 -10.77 8.88
N ARG A 35 6.15 -10.16 7.96
CA ARG A 35 7.27 -10.85 7.30
C ARG A 35 8.39 -11.18 8.28
N THR A 36 8.73 -10.24 9.16
CA THR A 36 9.76 -10.46 10.19
C THR A 36 9.31 -11.50 11.21
N ALA A 37 8.05 -11.45 11.66
CA ALA A 37 7.48 -12.46 12.56
C ALA A 37 7.43 -13.85 11.93
N GLN A 38 7.13 -13.95 10.63
CA GLN A 38 7.19 -15.19 9.87
C GLN A 38 8.60 -15.82 9.93
N GLY A 39 9.65 -15.02 9.72
CA GLY A 39 11.04 -15.49 9.82
C GLY A 39 11.40 -15.97 11.22
N LEU A 40 10.95 -15.27 12.27
CA LEU A 40 11.16 -15.68 13.66
C LEU A 40 10.43 -17.00 14.00
N TYR A 41 9.28 -17.24 13.39
CA TYR A 41 8.49 -18.47 13.59
C TYR A 41 9.06 -19.64 12.81
N GLU A 42 9.40 -19.45 11.53
CA GLU A 42 9.88 -20.53 10.64
C GLU A 42 11.25 -21.08 11.04
N GLY A 43 12.05 -20.27 11.71
CA GLY A 43 13.34 -20.64 12.27
C GLY A 43 14.47 -19.71 11.89
N VAL A 44 15.31 -19.47 12.87
CA VAL A 44 16.58 -18.74 12.75
C VAL A 44 17.72 -19.70 13.08
N ASP A 45 18.81 -19.61 12.35
CA ASP A 45 20.02 -20.39 12.65
C ASP A 45 20.66 -19.87 13.93
N ILE A 46 20.60 -20.68 14.99
CA ILE A 46 21.28 -20.42 16.26
C ILE A 46 22.32 -21.50 16.46
N ALA A 47 23.57 -21.17 16.25
CA ALA A 47 24.73 -22.07 16.41
C ALA A 47 24.62 -23.37 15.58
N GLY A 48 24.03 -23.32 14.39
CA GLY A 48 23.89 -24.47 13.48
C GLY A 48 22.59 -25.25 13.64
N GLU A 49 21.69 -24.78 14.50
CA GLU A 49 20.35 -25.36 14.66
C GLU A 49 19.29 -24.35 14.24
N SER A 50 18.32 -24.78 13.42
CA SER A 50 17.18 -23.93 13.02
C SER A 50 16.13 -23.91 14.12
N VAL A 51 15.94 -22.76 14.77
CA VAL A 51 15.07 -22.61 15.93
C VAL A 51 13.95 -21.60 15.65
N GLY A 52 12.69 -22.04 15.77
CA GLY A 52 11.54 -21.14 15.82
C GLY A 52 11.48 -20.39 17.15
N LEU A 53 11.67 -19.08 17.12
CA LEU A 53 11.80 -18.27 18.33
C LEU A 53 10.47 -17.82 18.93
N ILE A 54 9.39 -17.80 18.13
CA ILE A 54 8.06 -17.38 18.57
C ILE A 54 7.00 -18.41 18.20
N THR A 55 5.85 -18.35 18.89
CA THR A 55 4.64 -19.10 18.50
C THR A 55 4.07 -18.55 17.21
N TYR A 56 3.08 -19.23 16.64
CA TYR A 56 2.45 -18.84 15.38
C TYR A 56 1.88 -17.41 15.44
N MET A 57 2.33 -16.56 14.52
CA MET A 57 2.07 -15.11 14.57
C MET A 57 0.73 -14.67 14.00
N ARG A 58 -0.07 -15.56 13.42
CA ARG A 58 -1.42 -15.25 12.93
C ARG A 58 -2.45 -15.81 13.88
N THR A 59 -2.76 -15.04 14.92
CA THR A 59 -3.66 -15.44 16.00
C THR A 59 -4.42 -14.24 16.55
N ASP A 60 -5.63 -14.44 16.95
CA ASP A 60 -6.46 -13.56 17.76
C ASP A 60 -6.57 -14.05 19.23
N GLY A 61 -5.91 -15.18 19.52
CA GLY A 61 -5.82 -15.74 20.87
C GLY A 61 -4.90 -14.94 21.78
N VAL A 62 -5.28 -14.83 23.05
CA VAL A 62 -4.47 -14.22 24.12
C VAL A 62 -4.08 -15.24 25.20
N GLN A 63 -4.45 -16.50 25.00
CA GLN A 63 -4.15 -17.59 25.93
C GLN A 63 -2.72 -18.07 25.75
N MET A 64 -2.12 -18.58 26.80
CA MET A 64 -0.81 -19.24 26.78
C MET A 64 -0.90 -20.61 27.42
N ALA A 65 -0.05 -21.54 26.95
CA ALA A 65 0.12 -22.83 27.59
C ALA A 65 0.56 -22.66 29.06
N ARG A 66 0.07 -23.53 29.93
CA ARG A 66 0.39 -23.46 31.36
C ARG A 66 1.87 -23.54 31.62
N GLU A 67 2.56 -24.43 30.92
CA GLU A 67 4.00 -24.63 31.02
C GLU A 67 4.76 -23.33 30.73
N ALA A 68 4.35 -22.61 29.69
CA ALA A 68 4.95 -21.31 29.33
C ALA A 68 4.68 -20.24 30.38
N MET A 69 3.44 -20.19 30.94
CA MET A 69 3.13 -19.26 32.02
C MET A 69 4.01 -19.50 33.27
N PHE A 70 4.22 -20.76 33.65
CA PHE A 70 5.08 -21.08 34.79
C PHE A 70 6.55 -20.77 34.50
N ALA A 71 7.07 -21.13 33.34
CA ALA A 71 8.44 -20.81 32.93
C ALA A 71 8.69 -19.28 32.95
N ILE A 72 7.74 -18.49 32.45
CA ILE A 72 7.82 -17.02 32.51
C ILE A 72 7.83 -16.54 33.97
N ARG A 73 6.99 -17.09 34.82
CA ARG A 73 6.92 -16.69 36.24
C ARG A 73 8.21 -17.02 37.01
N ASP A 74 8.80 -18.18 36.72
CA ASP A 74 10.11 -18.55 37.29
C ASP A 74 11.20 -17.61 36.82
N HIS A 75 11.22 -17.25 35.54
CA HIS A 75 12.12 -16.24 34.99
C HIS A 75 11.90 -14.86 35.64
N VAL A 76 10.66 -14.41 35.83
CA VAL A 76 10.35 -13.14 36.53
C VAL A 76 10.86 -13.17 37.95
N LYS A 77 10.69 -14.28 38.68
CA LYS A 77 11.19 -14.45 40.05
C LYS A 77 12.70 -14.35 40.13
N GLU A 78 13.40 -14.97 39.19
CA GLU A 78 14.86 -14.96 39.12
C GLU A 78 15.41 -13.58 38.73
N ALA A 79 14.86 -12.95 37.71
CA ALA A 79 15.38 -11.70 37.15
C ALA A 79 14.94 -10.44 37.90
N PHE A 80 13.76 -10.42 38.52
CA PHE A 80 13.16 -9.24 39.13
C PHE A 80 12.86 -9.41 40.63
N GLY A 81 12.79 -10.63 41.12
CA GLY A 81 12.47 -10.94 42.52
C GLY A 81 11.03 -11.40 42.74
N ALA A 82 10.77 -11.95 43.90
CA ALA A 82 9.48 -12.57 44.25
C ALA A 82 8.30 -11.57 44.25
N ASP A 83 8.55 -10.31 44.60
CA ASP A 83 7.52 -9.26 44.66
C ASP A 83 6.91 -8.94 43.31
N TYR A 84 7.61 -9.24 42.19
CA TYR A 84 7.15 -9.03 40.82
C TYR A 84 6.30 -10.20 40.30
N VAL A 85 6.16 -11.30 41.07
CA VAL A 85 5.38 -12.47 40.66
C VAL A 85 4.01 -12.42 41.36
N PRO A 86 2.88 -12.34 40.63
CA PRO A 86 1.55 -12.39 41.24
C PRO A 86 1.28 -13.76 41.91
N GLY A 87 0.39 -13.81 42.89
CA GLY A 87 0.09 -15.03 43.64
C GLY A 87 -0.42 -16.20 42.80
N ALA A 88 -1.07 -15.92 41.67
CA ALA A 88 -1.53 -16.92 40.70
C ALA A 88 -1.11 -16.52 39.27
N PRO A 89 -0.99 -17.48 38.34
CA PRO A 89 -0.81 -17.17 36.92
C PRO A 89 -1.93 -16.27 36.43
N ARG A 90 -1.61 -15.33 35.53
CA ARG A 90 -2.59 -14.47 34.90
C ARG A 90 -3.16 -15.16 33.66
N GLU A 91 -4.44 -15.37 33.68
CA GLU A 91 -5.19 -15.89 32.53
C GLU A 91 -5.92 -14.73 31.85
N TYR A 92 -5.88 -14.71 30.52
CA TYR A 92 -6.51 -13.71 29.67
C TYR A 92 -7.54 -14.38 28.78
N SER A 93 -8.68 -13.71 28.57
CA SER A 93 -9.71 -14.14 27.62
C SER A 93 -9.83 -13.12 26.50
N SER A 94 -9.97 -13.61 25.28
CA SER A 94 -10.26 -12.74 24.15
C SER A 94 -11.67 -12.19 24.26
N LYS A 95 -11.82 -10.88 24.00
CA LYS A 95 -13.12 -10.21 23.87
C LYS A 95 -13.64 -10.21 22.44
N ALA A 96 -12.84 -10.69 21.47
CA ALA A 96 -13.23 -10.77 20.08
C ALA A 96 -14.41 -11.75 19.95
N LYS A 97 -15.51 -11.30 19.31
CA LYS A 97 -16.73 -12.10 19.13
C LYS A 97 -16.49 -13.45 18.45
N ASN A 98 -15.44 -13.56 17.66
CA ASN A 98 -15.13 -14.68 16.78
C ASN A 98 -13.68 -15.15 16.93
N ALA A 99 -13.12 -15.07 18.17
CA ALA A 99 -11.78 -15.58 18.42
C ALA A 99 -11.75 -17.08 18.08
N GLN A 100 -10.89 -17.44 17.14
CA GLN A 100 -10.57 -18.84 16.89
C GLN A 100 -9.66 -19.31 18.03
N GLU A 101 -10.25 -19.84 19.10
CA GLU A 101 -9.56 -20.24 20.34
C GLU A 101 -8.48 -21.34 20.16
N ALA A 102 -8.28 -21.82 18.93
CA ALA A 102 -7.35 -22.90 18.64
C ALA A 102 -5.86 -22.53 18.70
N HIS A 103 -5.53 -21.23 18.72
CA HIS A 103 -4.13 -20.79 18.69
C HIS A 103 -3.78 -20.05 19.98
N GLU A 104 -2.52 -20.23 20.42
CA GLU A 104 -1.95 -19.44 21.50
C GLU A 104 -1.67 -18.00 21.06
N ALA A 105 -1.46 -17.12 22.05
CA ALA A 105 -0.91 -15.79 21.84
C ALA A 105 0.51 -15.83 21.25
N ILE A 106 0.95 -14.72 20.68
CA ILE A 106 2.32 -14.57 20.18
C ILE A 106 3.26 -14.36 21.38
N ARG A 107 4.14 -15.32 21.60
CA ARG A 107 5.11 -15.35 22.71
C ARG A 107 6.40 -16.02 22.27
N PRO A 108 7.50 -15.86 23.01
CA PRO A 108 8.70 -16.67 22.78
C PRO A 108 8.38 -18.15 23.02
N THR A 109 8.94 -19.03 22.20
CA THR A 109 8.85 -20.49 22.37
C THR A 109 9.53 -20.94 23.65
N ASP A 110 10.62 -20.25 24.00
CA ASP A 110 11.42 -20.45 25.21
C ASP A 110 11.81 -19.11 25.81
N VAL A 111 11.32 -18.79 27.01
CA VAL A 111 11.56 -17.53 27.71
C VAL A 111 13.01 -17.38 28.15
N SER A 112 13.74 -18.49 28.35
CA SER A 112 15.15 -18.46 28.74
C SER A 112 16.06 -17.90 27.65
N ARG A 113 15.61 -17.91 26.40
CA ARG A 113 16.28 -17.25 25.26
C ARG A 113 16.01 -15.77 25.29
N THR A 114 16.75 -15.04 26.15
CA THR A 114 16.55 -13.59 26.29
C THR A 114 16.92 -12.85 25.00
N PRO A 115 16.39 -11.64 24.78
CA PRO A 115 16.73 -10.83 23.61
C PRO A 115 18.24 -10.63 23.43
N GLU A 116 18.98 -10.49 24.51
CA GLU A 116 20.44 -10.31 24.51
C GLU A 116 21.17 -11.57 24.01
N GLN A 117 20.70 -12.75 24.41
CA GLN A 117 21.31 -14.03 24.02
C GLN A 117 21.11 -14.35 22.55
N VAL A 118 19.95 -14.02 21.99
CA VAL A 118 19.63 -14.30 20.58
C VAL A 118 20.07 -13.18 19.62
N ALA A 119 20.37 -11.98 20.15
CA ALA A 119 20.75 -10.82 19.35
C ALA A 119 21.87 -11.08 18.33
N PRO A 120 22.94 -11.86 18.63
CA PRO A 120 24.01 -12.14 17.67
C PRO A 120 23.57 -12.92 16.42
N PHE A 121 22.43 -13.60 16.47
CA PHE A 121 21.90 -14.47 15.41
C PHE A 121 20.79 -13.82 14.59
N LEU A 122 20.34 -12.61 14.96
CA LEU A 122 19.21 -11.90 14.40
C LEU A 122 19.64 -10.66 13.62
N ASP A 123 18.94 -10.38 12.51
CA ASP A 123 19.02 -9.05 11.92
C ASP A 123 18.39 -7.98 12.84
N ASP A 124 18.61 -6.69 12.56
CA ASP A 124 18.13 -5.60 13.42
C ASP A 124 16.60 -5.58 13.55
N ARG A 125 15.85 -5.91 12.50
CA ARG A 125 14.38 -5.97 12.53
C ARG A 125 13.89 -7.15 13.34
N GLN A 126 14.50 -8.32 13.14
CA GLN A 126 14.18 -9.54 13.89
C GLN A 126 14.48 -9.34 15.38
N ARG A 127 15.65 -8.79 15.71
CA ARG A 127 16.06 -8.50 17.09
C ARG A 127 15.07 -7.60 17.80
N ARG A 128 14.73 -6.45 17.19
CA ARG A 128 13.80 -5.47 17.78
C ARG A 128 12.39 -6.04 17.93
N LEU A 129 11.91 -6.81 16.95
CA LEU A 129 10.58 -7.42 17.03
C LEU A 129 10.53 -8.54 18.06
N TYR A 130 11.56 -9.38 18.14
CA TYR A 130 11.67 -10.43 19.16
C TYR A 130 11.70 -9.83 20.57
N GLU A 131 12.50 -8.80 20.78
CA GLU A 131 12.57 -8.08 22.07
C GLU A 131 11.19 -7.53 22.46
N LEU A 132 10.45 -6.95 21.54
CA LEU A 132 9.09 -6.45 21.78
C LEU A 132 8.14 -7.57 22.20
N ILE A 133 8.15 -8.71 21.49
CA ILE A 133 7.31 -9.88 21.77
C ILE A 133 7.69 -10.49 23.13
N TRP A 134 8.98 -10.66 23.38
CA TRP A 134 9.49 -11.23 24.63
C TRP A 134 9.08 -10.37 25.83
N LYS A 135 9.34 -9.07 25.77
CA LYS A 135 8.99 -8.12 26.86
C LYS A 135 7.49 -8.13 27.15
N ARG A 136 6.65 -8.15 26.13
CA ARG A 136 5.18 -8.18 26.31
C ARG A 136 4.73 -9.48 26.97
N ALA A 137 5.24 -10.62 26.51
CA ALA A 137 4.89 -11.92 27.05
C ALA A 137 5.30 -12.03 28.52
N VAL A 138 6.52 -11.62 28.87
CA VAL A 138 7.01 -11.63 30.27
C VAL A 138 6.21 -10.67 31.13
N ALA A 139 5.99 -9.44 30.68
CA ALA A 139 5.23 -8.42 31.39
C ALA A 139 3.79 -8.89 31.69
N SER A 140 3.19 -9.66 30.78
CA SER A 140 1.83 -10.17 30.95
C SER A 140 1.67 -11.06 32.20
N GLN A 141 2.75 -11.69 32.67
CA GLN A 141 2.75 -12.55 33.85
C GLN A 141 3.33 -11.87 35.12
N MET A 142 3.68 -10.57 35.01
CA MET A 142 4.21 -9.80 36.15
C MET A 142 3.10 -9.22 37.04
N GLN A 143 3.50 -8.77 38.24
CA GLN A 143 2.63 -8.09 39.18
C GLN A 143 2.14 -6.75 38.63
N SER A 144 0.91 -6.36 39.02
CA SER A 144 0.32 -5.07 38.68
C SER A 144 1.18 -3.92 39.22
N ALA A 145 1.24 -2.83 38.48
CA ALA A 145 1.77 -1.58 39.00
C ALA A 145 0.78 -0.94 39.98
N GLU A 146 1.29 -0.33 41.05
CA GLU A 146 0.52 0.43 42.02
C GLU A 146 0.86 1.92 41.92
N LEU A 147 -0.17 2.75 41.79
CA LEU A 147 -0.03 4.18 41.65
C LEU A 147 -0.86 4.88 42.73
N ASP A 148 -0.31 5.91 43.34
CA ASP A 148 -1.05 6.84 44.18
C ASP A 148 -1.56 8.00 43.32
N GLN A 149 -2.84 8.00 43.02
CA GLN A 149 -3.50 9.11 42.34
C GLN A 149 -3.89 10.16 43.36
N THR A 150 -3.46 11.39 43.12
CA THR A 150 -3.79 12.54 43.96
C THR A 150 -4.65 13.51 43.17
N THR A 151 -5.83 13.80 43.67
CA THR A 151 -6.73 14.84 43.15
C THR A 151 -6.73 16.00 44.13
N VAL A 152 -6.45 17.20 43.68
CA VAL A 152 -6.43 18.42 44.45
C VAL A 152 -7.49 19.38 43.93
N ASP A 153 -8.44 19.71 44.76
CA ASP A 153 -9.41 20.78 44.48
C ASP A 153 -8.89 22.09 45.10
N ILE A 154 -8.71 23.10 44.31
CA ILE A 154 -8.20 24.41 44.69
C ILE A 154 -9.36 25.40 44.56
N ALA A 155 -9.69 26.08 45.67
CA ALA A 155 -10.73 27.10 45.68
C ALA A 155 -10.16 28.46 46.03
N ASP A 156 -10.76 29.51 45.48
CA ASP A 156 -10.48 30.88 45.92
C ASP A 156 -11.14 31.17 47.29
N ALA A 157 -10.75 32.23 47.96
CA ALA A 157 -11.28 32.61 49.26
C ALA A 157 -12.80 32.83 49.27
N THR A 158 -13.39 33.11 48.09
CA THR A 158 -14.83 33.34 47.94
C THR A 158 -15.59 32.07 47.55
N GLY A 159 -14.92 30.99 47.24
CA GLY A 159 -15.52 29.73 46.77
C GLY A 159 -16.16 29.81 45.37
N LYS A 160 -16.02 30.94 44.67
CA LYS A 160 -16.58 31.14 43.32
C LYS A 160 -15.74 30.51 42.22
N VAL A 161 -14.44 30.41 42.39
CA VAL A 161 -13.54 29.79 41.43
C VAL A 161 -13.03 28.50 42.01
N ARG A 162 -13.21 27.41 41.28
CA ARG A 162 -12.67 26.08 41.64
C ARG A 162 -11.83 25.55 40.48
N LEU A 163 -10.62 25.11 40.78
CA LEU A 163 -9.71 24.46 39.87
C LEU A 163 -9.44 23.04 40.39
N ARG A 164 -9.23 22.11 39.50
CA ARG A 164 -8.88 20.73 39.81
C ARG A 164 -7.55 20.38 39.17
N ALA A 165 -6.66 19.79 39.94
CA ALA A 165 -5.40 19.23 39.45
C ALA A 165 -5.34 17.75 39.83
N ASN A 166 -4.96 16.92 38.88
CA ASN A 166 -4.73 15.50 39.07
C ASN A 166 -3.25 15.20 38.84
N GLY A 167 -2.74 14.23 39.58
CA GLY A 167 -1.40 13.72 39.37
C GLY A 167 -1.27 12.32 39.94
N SER A 168 -0.31 11.55 39.44
CA SER A 168 -0.03 10.23 39.96
C SER A 168 1.44 10.00 40.23
N VAL A 169 1.72 9.14 41.21
CA VAL A 169 3.07 8.71 41.56
C VAL A 169 3.10 7.18 41.55
N VAL A 170 4.04 6.59 40.84
CA VAL A 170 4.25 5.15 40.84
C VAL A 170 4.86 4.76 42.18
N VAL A 171 4.15 3.94 42.95
CA VAL A 171 4.59 3.41 44.25
C VAL A 171 5.29 2.08 44.08
N PHE A 172 4.75 1.24 43.20
CA PHE A 172 5.36 -0.02 42.79
C PHE A 172 5.22 -0.14 41.28
N ASP A 173 6.35 -0.29 40.59
CA ASP A 173 6.38 -0.27 39.15
C ASP A 173 5.81 -1.54 38.49
N GLY A 174 5.88 -2.69 39.17
CA GLY A 174 5.36 -3.95 38.67
C GLY A 174 5.81 -4.22 37.22
N PHE A 175 4.86 -4.56 36.35
CA PHE A 175 5.13 -4.83 34.94
C PHE A 175 5.69 -3.60 34.17
N LEU A 176 5.44 -2.37 34.62
CA LEU A 176 5.95 -1.14 33.99
C LEU A 176 7.48 -1.06 33.99
N ARG A 177 8.15 -1.85 34.85
CA ARG A 177 9.61 -1.98 34.86
C ARG A 177 10.14 -2.55 33.54
N LEU A 178 9.38 -3.43 32.91
CA LEU A 178 9.79 -4.12 31.68
C LEU A 178 9.08 -3.60 30.44
N TYR A 179 7.80 -3.26 30.57
CA TYR A 179 6.96 -2.95 29.42
C TYR A 179 5.96 -1.82 29.70
N ARG A 180 5.95 -0.84 28.79
CA ARG A 180 4.89 0.19 28.72
C ARG A 180 4.30 0.16 27.31
N GLU A 181 2.99 0.28 27.21
CA GLU A 181 2.36 0.48 25.91
C GLU A 181 2.63 1.91 25.44
N ASP A 182 2.86 2.07 24.11
CA ASP A 182 2.92 3.38 23.50
C ASP A 182 1.53 3.74 22.96
N GLU A 183 1.19 5.01 23.07
CA GLU A 183 -0.02 5.56 22.50
C GLU A 183 0.20 6.01 21.08
N ASP A 184 -0.91 6.13 20.33
CA ASP A 184 -0.88 6.58 18.95
C ASP A 184 -0.34 8.01 18.88
N ASP A 185 0.87 8.17 18.33
CA ASP A 185 1.52 9.43 17.89
C ASP A 185 1.29 10.70 18.75
N SER A 186 0.80 10.54 19.99
CA SER A 186 0.49 11.63 20.89
C SER A 186 1.68 12.54 21.17
N ALA A 187 2.91 12.04 21.09
CA ALA A 187 4.10 12.86 21.24
C ALA A 187 4.41 13.71 20.00
N ALA A 188 4.14 13.21 18.80
CA ALA A 188 4.29 13.97 17.56
C ALA A 188 3.12 14.95 17.39
N ASP A 189 1.90 14.51 17.73
CA ASP A 189 0.69 15.32 17.68
C ASP A 189 0.71 16.41 18.76
N ARG A 190 1.24 16.15 19.96
CA ARG A 190 1.50 17.16 21.01
C ARG A 190 2.51 18.21 20.56
N ARG A 191 3.57 17.83 19.85
CA ARG A 191 4.51 18.81 19.27
C ARG A 191 3.89 19.62 18.14
N ALA A 192 2.88 19.07 17.45
CA ALA A 192 2.11 19.74 16.40
C ALA A 192 0.91 20.51 16.96
N GLY A 193 0.65 20.53 18.27
CA GLY A 193 -0.47 21.22 18.89
C GLY A 193 -1.83 20.53 18.71
N ILE A 194 -1.85 19.27 18.33
CA ILE A 194 -3.07 18.47 18.12
C ILE A 194 -3.31 17.64 19.39
N ALA A 195 -3.87 18.26 20.43
CA ALA A 195 -4.28 17.53 21.64
C ALA A 195 -5.68 16.94 21.46
N THR A 196 -5.84 15.64 21.73
CA THR A 196 -7.14 14.98 21.84
C THR A 196 -7.57 14.92 23.31
N LYS A 197 -8.89 14.83 23.59
CA LYS A 197 -9.40 14.70 24.99
C LYS A 197 -8.86 13.45 25.71
N ALA A 198 -8.45 12.41 24.96
CA ALA A 198 -7.81 11.22 25.54
C ALA A 198 -6.38 11.53 26.01
N ASP A 199 -5.67 12.39 25.28
CA ASP A 199 -4.31 12.84 25.61
C ASP A 199 -4.28 13.68 26.90
N ASP A 200 -5.35 14.44 27.19
CA ASP A 200 -5.44 15.24 28.41
C ASP A 200 -5.58 14.35 29.65
N ALA A 201 -6.38 13.27 29.58
CA ALA A 201 -6.61 12.38 30.71
C ALA A 201 -5.35 11.57 31.09
N GLU A 202 -4.56 11.12 30.11
CA GLU A 202 -3.33 10.35 30.37
C GLU A 202 -2.12 11.23 30.63
N ALA A 203 -2.06 12.43 30.04
CA ALA A 203 -1.10 13.46 30.42
C ALA A 203 -1.32 13.95 31.87
N GLU A 204 -2.56 13.95 32.35
CA GLU A 204 -2.88 14.23 33.74
C GLU A 204 -2.38 13.11 34.67
N ASP A 205 -2.51 11.86 34.24
CA ASP A 205 -2.10 10.68 35.04
C ASP A 205 -0.56 10.56 35.14
N SER A 206 0.20 11.21 34.27
CA SER A 206 1.67 11.26 34.28
C SER A 206 2.26 12.48 35.02
N ARG A 207 1.43 13.44 35.41
CA ARG A 207 1.90 14.64 36.13
C ARG A 207 2.15 14.32 37.59
N THR A 208 3.34 14.63 38.09
CA THR A 208 3.67 14.57 39.50
C THR A 208 3.30 15.89 40.14
N LEU A 209 2.34 15.87 41.08
CA LEU A 209 2.04 17.04 41.89
C LEU A 209 3.07 17.19 43.02
N PRO A 210 3.42 18.43 43.40
CA PRO A 210 4.27 18.64 44.57
C PRO A 210 3.58 18.13 45.84
N PRO A 211 4.33 17.78 46.88
CA PRO A 211 3.74 17.41 48.14
C PRO A 211 2.92 18.59 48.70
N MET A 212 1.62 18.33 48.96
CA MET A 212 0.67 19.31 49.45
C MET A 212 -0.15 18.70 50.59
N ARG A 213 -0.59 19.57 51.50
CA ARG A 213 -1.50 19.24 52.61
C ARG A 213 -2.84 19.96 52.36
N GLU A 214 -3.87 19.45 52.98
CA GLU A 214 -5.18 20.08 53.00
C GLU A 214 -5.07 21.48 53.64
N HIS A 215 -5.70 22.48 53.00
CA HIS A 215 -5.64 23.90 53.40
C HIS A 215 -4.28 24.60 53.22
N ASP A 216 -3.31 23.99 52.55
CA ASP A 216 -2.08 24.70 52.21
C ASP A 216 -2.38 25.95 51.35
N PRO A 217 -1.89 27.15 51.70
CA PRO A 217 -2.11 28.35 50.90
C PRO A 217 -1.29 28.27 49.61
N LEU A 218 -1.98 28.46 48.48
CA LEU A 218 -1.34 28.51 47.18
C LEU A 218 -1.16 29.95 46.68
N LYS A 219 0.02 30.24 46.19
CA LYS A 219 0.31 31.56 45.57
C LYS A 219 -0.19 31.56 44.11
N ARG A 220 -1.05 32.52 43.77
CA ARG A 220 -1.51 32.71 42.39
C ARG A 220 -0.36 33.19 41.50
N GLY A 221 -0.09 32.44 40.44
CA GLY A 221 0.79 32.85 39.35
C GLY A 221 0.08 33.76 38.33
N PRO A 222 0.76 34.14 37.24
CA PRO A 222 0.13 34.88 36.16
C PRO A 222 -0.99 34.04 35.53
N VAL A 223 -2.12 34.69 35.22
CA VAL A 223 -3.23 34.09 34.51
C VAL A 223 -3.15 34.50 33.06
N ALA A 224 -2.93 33.57 32.15
CA ALA A 224 -2.92 33.82 30.72
C ALA A 224 -4.18 33.21 30.08
N ALA A 225 -4.88 34.01 29.27
CA ALA A 225 -5.96 33.51 28.44
C ALA A 225 -5.39 33.02 27.10
N SER A 226 -5.75 31.82 26.68
CA SER A 226 -5.39 31.29 25.38
C SER A 226 -6.64 30.76 24.68
N GLN A 227 -6.72 31.01 23.38
CA GLN A 227 -7.81 30.48 22.54
C GLN A 227 -7.37 29.18 21.90
N HIS A 228 -8.20 28.15 22.03
CA HIS A 228 -7.98 26.85 21.41
C HIS A 228 -9.22 26.48 20.60
N PHE A 229 -8.99 25.87 19.45
CA PHE A 229 -10.05 25.33 18.59
C PHE A 229 -10.01 23.82 18.60
N THR A 230 -11.17 23.18 18.57
CA THR A 230 -11.26 21.74 18.39
C THR A 230 -10.70 21.37 17.02
N GLN A 231 -9.89 20.33 16.99
CA GLN A 231 -9.32 19.79 15.76
C GLN A 231 -10.18 18.60 15.26
N PRO A 232 -10.28 18.37 13.95
CA PRO A 232 -10.91 17.17 13.44
C PRO A 232 -10.11 15.91 13.88
N PRO A 233 -10.76 14.72 13.89
CA PRO A 233 -10.05 13.48 14.18
C PRO A 233 -8.82 13.33 13.26
N PRO A 234 -7.68 12.86 13.78
CA PRO A 234 -6.49 12.67 12.97
C PRO A 234 -6.70 11.60 11.89
N ARG A 235 -5.94 11.70 10.81
CA ARG A 235 -5.89 10.66 9.78
C ARG A 235 -5.41 9.33 10.39
N PHE A 236 -5.90 8.22 9.85
CA PHE A 236 -5.47 6.90 10.30
C PHE A 236 -3.97 6.69 10.04
N SER A 237 -3.29 6.16 11.04
CA SER A 237 -2.02 5.46 10.88
C SER A 237 -2.28 3.98 10.57
N GLU A 238 -1.24 3.18 10.24
CA GLU A 238 -1.40 1.73 10.11
C GLU A 238 -1.95 1.11 11.40
N ALA A 239 -1.44 1.52 12.55
CA ALA A 239 -1.88 1.04 13.85
C ALA A 239 -3.37 1.35 14.12
N THR A 240 -3.78 2.61 13.93
CA THR A 240 -5.18 3.00 14.20
C THR A 240 -6.14 2.43 13.19
N LEU A 241 -5.72 2.19 11.94
CA LEU A 241 -6.55 1.53 10.95
C LEU A 241 -6.74 0.03 11.27
N VAL A 242 -5.67 -0.68 11.66
CA VAL A 242 -5.78 -2.08 12.10
C VAL A 242 -6.72 -2.19 13.30
N LYS A 243 -6.56 -1.31 14.31
CA LYS A 243 -7.48 -1.25 15.45
C LYS A 243 -8.93 -1.06 15.02
N ARG A 244 -9.17 -0.13 14.09
CA ARG A 244 -10.53 0.14 13.62
C ARG A 244 -11.13 -1.01 12.83
N LEU A 245 -10.35 -1.70 12.00
CA LEU A 245 -10.78 -2.91 11.29
C LEU A 245 -11.18 -4.02 12.26
N GLU A 246 -10.35 -4.24 13.29
CA GLU A 246 -10.64 -5.22 14.35
C GLU A 246 -11.93 -4.90 15.13
N GLU A 247 -12.11 -3.64 15.55
CA GLU A 247 -13.32 -3.16 16.24
C GLU A 247 -14.59 -3.37 15.41
N LEU A 248 -14.49 -3.20 14.09
CA LEU A 248 -15.60 -3.38 13.16
C LEU A 248 -15.81 -4.84 12.74
N GLY A 249 -14.91 -5.75 13.09
CA GLY A 249 -14.96 -7.15 12.67
C GLY A 249 -14.59 -7.36 11.19
N ILE A 250 -13.91 -6.39 10.56
CA ILE A 250 -13.49 -6.43 9.16
C ILE A 250 -12.09 -7.03 9.06
N GLY A 251 -11.97 -8.11 8.32
CA GLY A 251 -10.70 -8.84 8.16
C GLY A 251 -10.41 -9.78 9.33
N ARG A 252 -9.28 -10.47 9.21
CA ARG A 252 -8.79 -11.47 10.17
C ARG A 252 -7.27 -11.31 10.33
N PRO A 253 -6.64 -11.96 11.30
CA PRO A 253 -5.18 -11.91 11.49
C PRO A 253 -4.36 -12.15 10.22
N SER A 254 -4.89 -12.95 9.29
CA SER A 254 -4.25 -13.24 8.01
C SER A 254 -4.38 -12.13 6.96
N THR A 255 -5.33 -11.20 7.09
CA THR A 255 -5.70 -10.25 6.04
C THR A 255 -5.37 -8.78 6.35
N TYR A 256 -5.21 -8.37 7.61
CA TYR A 256 -4.94 -6.96 7.95
C TYR A 256 -3.78 -6.35 7.15
N ALA A 257 -2.62 -6.99 7.16
CA ALA A 257 -1.45 -6.49 6.45
C ALA A 257 -1.67 -6.39 4.93
N SER A 258 -2.40 -7.36 4.34
CA SER A 258 -2.69 -7.34 2.90
C SER A 258 -3.71 -6.27 2.53
N ILE A 259 -4.70 -5.98 3.39
CA ILE A 259 -5.65 -4.87 3.19
C ILE A 259 -4.89 -3.55 3.09
N LEU A 260 -4.03 -3.24 4.07
CA LEU A 260 -3.25 -2.01 4.08
C LEU A 260 -2.32 -1.90 2.87
N GLN A 261 -1.70 -3.01 2.48
CA GLN A 261 -0.82 -3.04 1.32
C GLN A 261 -1.57 -2.78 0.01
N VAL A 262 -2.75 -3.39 -0.17
CA VAL A 262 -3.59 -3.19 -1.38
C VAL A 262 -4.00 -1.74 -1.54
N LEU A 263 -4.34 -1.03 -0.45
CA LEU A 263 -4.69 0.39 -0.49
C LEU A 263 -3.54 1.23 -1.06
N GLN A 264 -2.30 0.92 -0.68
CA GLN A 264 -1.10 1.63 -1.16
C GLN A 264 -0.73 1.20 -2.59
N ASP A 265 -0.70 -0.11 -2.88
CA ASP A 265 -0.32 -0.64 -4.20
C ASP A 265 -1.25 -0.16 -5.32
N ARG A 266 -2.54 0.03 -5.00
CA ARG A 266 -3.53 0.57 -5.93
C ARG A 266 -3.55 2.10 -6.00
N GLU A 267 -2.69 2.76 -5.23
CA GLU A 267 -2.64 4.22 -5.14
C GLU A 267 -4.00 4.83 -4.72
N TYR A 268 -4.74 4.12 -3.84
CA TYR A 268 -5.96 4.67 -3.24
C TYR A 268 -5.65 5.60 -2.09
N VAL A 269 -4.54 5.33 -1.41
CA VAL A 269 -3.96 6.18 -0.37
C VAL A 269 -2.45 6.27 -0.57
N ARG A 270 -1.86 7.35 -0.11
CA ARG A 270 -0.41 7.48 0.12
C ARG A 270 -0.12 7.57 1.60
N LEU A 271 1.05 7.14 2.00
CA LEU A 271 1.53 7.31 3.37
C LEU A 271 2.36 8.59 3.46
N ASP A 272 1.93 9.51 4.31
CA ASP A 272 2.62 10.77 4.59
C ASP A 272 2.78 10.91 6.11
N LYS A 273 4.02 11.07 6.58
CA LYS A 273 4.34 11.15 8.01
C LYS A 273 3.64 10.05 8.84
N ARG A 274 3.63 8.81 8.31
CA ARG A 274 3.01 7.61 8.90
C ARG A 274 1.47 7.65 8.96
N ARG A 275 0.82 8.57 8.23
CA ARG A 275 -0.64 8.67 8.14
C ARG A 275 -1.12 8.44 6.73
N PHE A 276 -2.25 7.77 6.59
CA PHE A 276 -2.88 7.52 5.30
C PHE A 276 -3.60 8.79 4.81
N ILE A 277 -3.19 9.26 3.65
CA ILE A 277 -3.85 10.36 2.94
C ILE A 277 -4.59 9.76 1.74
N PRO A 278 -5.93 9.92 1.65
CA PRO A 278 -6.68 9.47 0.49
C PRO A 278 -6.24 10.21 -0.78
N GLU A 279 -5.99 9.43 -1.84
CA GLU A 279 -5.68 9.95 -3.17
C GLU A 279 -6.95 10.07 -4.01
N ASP A 280 -6.93 10.90 -5.07
CA ASP A 280 -8.08 11.15 -5.92
C ASP A 280 -8.60 9.88 -6.61
N ARG A 281 -7.70 8.93 -6.92
CA ARG A 281 -8.10 7.61 -7.42
C ARG A 281 -8.92 6.83 -6.38
N GLY A 282 -8.52 6.86 -5.12
CA GLY A 282 -9.26 6.23 -4.03
C GLY A 282 -10.64 6.84 -3.86
N ARG A 283 -10.73 8.18 -3.89
CA ARG A 283 -12.01 8.91 -3.81
C ARG A 283 -12.95 8.53 -4.95
N LEU A 284 -12.43 8.52 -6.18
CA LEU A 284 -13.21 8.16 -7.37
C LEU A 284 -13.77 6.74 -7.30
N VAL A 285 -12.94 5.77 -6.89
CA VAL A 285 -13.36 4.37 -6.74
C VAL A 285 -14.38 4.23 -5.61
N THR A 286 -14.18 4.92 -4.49
CA THR A 286 -15.13 4.90 -3.37
C THR A 286 -16.47 5.50 -3.78
N ALA A 287 -16.49 6.66 -4.42
CA ALA A 287 -17.71 7.29 -4.90
C ALA A 287 -18.48 6.38 -5.88
N PHE A 288 -17.77 5.75 -6.83
CA PHE A 288 -18.38 4.77 -7.74
C PHE A 288 -19.01 3.59 -6.98
N LEU A 289 -18.28 3.03 -6.01
CA LEU A 289 -18.79 1.87 -5.25
C LEU A 289 -19.96 2.25 -4.35
N VAL A 290 -19.95 3.44 -3.75
CA VAL A 290 -21.07 3.93 -2.94
C VAL A 290 -22.29 4.18 -3.81
N ALA A 291 -22.13 4.79 -4.99
CA ALA A 291 -23.24 5.10 -5.87
C ALA A 291 -23.93 3.85 -6.47
N PHE A 292 -23.16 2.78 -6.77
CA PHE A 292 -23.68 1.63 -7.53
C PHE A 292 -23.62 0.30 -6.77
N PHE A 293 -22.88 0.23 -5.66
CA PHE A 293 -22.65 -0.97 -4.86
C PHE A 293 -22.65 -0.66 -3.36
N GLU A 294 -23.45 0.31 -2.91
CA GLU A 294 -23.48 0.83 -1.52
C GLU A 294 -23.45 -0.28 -0.46
N ARG A 295 -24.33 -1.28 -0.60
CA ARG A 295 -24.40 -2.41 0.32
C ARG A 295 -23.07 -3.14 0.50
N TYR A 296 -22.27 -3.29 -0.58
CA TYR A 296 -21.02 -4.08 -0.58
C TYR A 296 -19.83 -3.30 -0.03
N VAL A 297 -19.96 -1.98 0.11
CA VAL A 297 -18.94 -1.12 0.71
C VAL A 297 -19.31 -0.69 2.14
N ASP A 298 -20.49 -1.08 2.60
CA ASP A 298 -20.88 -0.91 3.98
C ASP A 298 -20.04 -1.79 4.91
N THR A 299 -19.62 -1.22 6.03
CA THR A 299 -18.74 -1.91 6.99
C THR A 299 -19.44 -3.10 7.63
N GLY A 300 -20.75 -3.02 7.86
CA GLY A 300 -21.58 -4.09 8.42
C GLY A 300 -21.70 -5.28 7.48
N PHE A 301 -21.75 -5.06 6.17
CA PHE A 301 -21.79 -6.14 5.18
C PHE A 301 -20.54 -7.03 5.24
N THR A 302 -19.36 -6.41 5.21
CA THR A 302 -18.09 -7.15 5.25
C THR A 302 -17.93 -7.91 6.58
N ALA A 303 -18.25 -7.27 7.71
CA ALA A 303 -18.23 -7.90 9.02
C ALA A 303 -19.21 -9.10 9.10
N GLY A 304 -20.44 -8.94 8.59
CA GLY A 304 -21.45 -10.01 8.56
C GLY A 304 -21.05 -11.17 7.65
N LEU A 305 -20.35 -10.90 6.53
CA LEU A 305 -19.82 -11.96 5.67
C LEU A 305 -18.71 -12.75 6.37
N GLU A 306 -17.80 -12.07 7.08
CA GLU A 306 -16.78 -12.72 7.90
C GLU A 306 -17.38 -13.59 9.01
N GLU A 307 -18.43 -13.13 9.69
CA GLU A 307 -19.17 -13.92 10.69
C GLU A 307 -19.79 -15.18 10.08
N ARG A 308 -20.36 -15.06 8.87
CA ARG A 308 -20.90 -16.22 8.15
C ARG A 308 -19.83 -17.24 7.77
N LEU A 309 -18.64 -16.78 7.39
CA LEU A 309 -17.51 -17.67 7.11
C LEU A 309 -17.03 -18.38 8.36
N ASP A 310 -17.05 -17.73 9.52
CA ASP A 310 -16.75 -18.37 10.81
C ASP A 310 -17.82 -19.42 11.19
N GLU A 311 -19.10 -19.14 10.94
CA GLU A 311 -20.19 -20.13 11.13
C GLU A 311 -19.99 -21.37 10.25
N ILE A 312 -19.54 -21.22 9.01
CA ILE A 312 -19.20 -22.32 8.12
C ILE A 312 -18.03 -23.12 8.69
N SER A 313 -16.98 -22.45 9.15
CA SER A 313 -15.80 -23.09 9.77
C SER A 313 -16.17 -23.87 11.03
N ALA A 314 -17.13 -23.36 11.81
CA ALA A 314 -17.66 -24.02 13.01
C ALA A 314 -18.68 -25.14 12.70
N GLY A 315 -18.99 -25.43 11.43
CA GLY A 315 -19.99 -26.42 11.04
C GLY A 315 -21.44 -26.02 11.31
N LYS A 316 -21.72 -24.74 11.62
CA LYS A 316 -23.05 -24.21 11.94
C LYS A 316 -23.83 -23.76 10.70
N ALA A 317 -23.16 -23.55 9.57
CA ALA A 317 -23.78 -23.12 8.32
C ALA A 317 -23.26 -23.94 7.13
N ASP A 318 -24.13 -24.21 6.15
CA ASP A 318 -23.73 -24.83 4.88
C ASP A 318 -23.14 -23.78 3.94
N TRP A 319 -21.89 -24.00 3.52
CA TRP A 319 -21.17 -23.06 2.67
C TRP A 319 -21.82 -22.82 1.31
N ARG A 320 -22.49 -23.85 0.74
CA ARG A 320 -23.17 -23.70 -0.56
C ARG A 320 -24.36 -22.77 -0.48
N SER A 321 -25.12 -22.87 0.62
CA SER A 321 -26.28 -21.99 0.88
C SER A 321 -25.85 -20.55 1.08
N VAL A 322 -24.78 -20.33 1.86
CA VAL A 322 -24.23 -18.98 2.08
C VAL A 322 -23.71 -18.37 0.77
N MET A 323 -22.95 -19.13 -0.02
CA MET A 323 -22.42 -18.65 -1.28
C MET A 323 -23.50 -18.43 -2.33
N ARG A 324 -24.56 -19.24 -2.36
CA ARG A 324 -25.68 -19.04 -3.28
C ARG A 324 -26.43 -17.76 -2.96
N ALA A 325 -26.77 -17.54 -1.70
CA ALA A 325 -27.45 -16.32 -1.26
C ALA A 325 -26.61 -15.06 -1.61
N PHE A 326 -25.32 -15.09 -1.31
CA PHE A 326 -24.41 -14.00 -1.71
C PHE A 326 -24.41 -13.77 -3.23
N TRP A 327 -24.30 -14.85 -4.03
CA TRP A 327 -24.22 -14.73 -5.47
C TRP A 327 -25.51 -14.22 -6.10
N GLU A 328 -26.67 -14.64 -5.64
CA GLU A 328 -27.97 -14.18 -6.12
C GLU A 328 -28.09 -12.66 -6.00
N GLU A 329 -27.78 -12.12 -4.82
CA GLU A 329 -27.84 -10.70 -4.56
C GLU A 329 -26.76 -9.92 -5.33
N PHE A 330 -25.54 -10.43 -5.32
CA PHE A 330 -24.42 -9.78 -6.01
C PHE A 330 -24.61 -9.77 -7.54
N SER A 331 -25.06 -10.88 -8.11
CA SER A 331 -25.31 -10.95 -9.56
C SER A 331 -26.47 -10.04 -9.98
N ALA A 332 -27.49 -9.85 -9.13
CA ALA A 332 -28.57 -8.90 -9.36
C ALA A 332 -28.04 -7.44 -9.34
N ALA A 333 -27.20 -7.09 -8.38
CA ALA A 333 -26.55 -5.77 -8.33
C ALA A 333 -25.69 -5.50 -9.58
N VAL A 334 -24.88 -6.49 -10.00
CA VAL A 334 -24.08 -6.40 -11.23
C VAL A 334 -24.99 -6.27 -12.47
N ALA A 335 -26.13 -6.97 -12.52
CA ALA A 335 -27.07 -6.86 -13.63
C ALA A 335 -27.64 -5.44 -13.78
N GLN A 336 -27.91 -4.75 -12.66
CA GLN A 336 -28.41 -3.37 -12.66
C GLN A 336 -27.41 -2.37 -13.27
N THR A 337 -26.10 -2.68 -13.22
CA THR A 337 -25.07 -1.80 -13.78
C THR A 337 -24.84 -2.01 -15.28
N LYS A 338 -25.42 -3.04 -15.91
CA LYS A 338 -25.20 -3.34 -17.34
C LYS A 338 -25.77 -2.30 -18.30
N ASP A 339 -26.86 -1.67 -17.90
CA ASP A 339 -27.58 -0.69 -18.72
C ASP A 339 -27.10 0.75 -18.45
N LEU A 340 -26.18 0.95 -17.51
CA LEU A 340 -25.58 2.25 -17.26
C LEU A 340 -24.67 2.66 -18.41
N SER A 341 -24.91 3.83 -18.96
CA SER A 341 -23.98 4.45 -19.90
C SER A 341 -22.77 5.02 -19.12
N ILE A 342 -21.64 5.16 -19.80
CA ILE A 342 -20.45 5.82 -19.22
C ILE A 342 -20.81 7.25 -18.78
N SER A 343 -21.73 7.92 -19.51
CA SER A 343 -22.17 9.27 -19.17
C SER A 343 -22.93 9.30 -17.83
N ASP A 344 -23.85 8.34 -17.61
CA ASP A 344 -24.63 8.29 -16.35
C ASP A 344 -23.70 8.08 -15.13
N VAL A 345 -22.68 7.24 -15.29
CA VAL A 345 -21.66 7.02 -14.25
C VAL A 345 -20.85 8.30 -14.00
N ILE A 346 -20.42 8.99 -15.06
CA ILE A 346 -19.64 10.22 -14.95
C ILE A 346 -20.47 11.31 -14.27
N ASP A 347 -21.74 11.45 -14.63
CA ASP A 347 -22.63 12.48 -14.09
C ASP A 347 -22.87 12.24 -12.58
N ALA A 348 -23.13 11.00 -12.17
CA ALA A 348 -23.25 10.66 -10.76
C ALA A 348 -21.96 10.93 -9.96
N LEU A 349 -20.80 10.59 -10.52
CA LEU A 349 -19.50 10.85 -9.90
C LEU A 349 -19.16 12.35 -9.87
N ASP A 350 -19.57 13.12 -10.88
CA ASP A 350 -19.35 14.58 -10.94
C ASP A 350 -20.25 15.32 -9.95
N GLU A 351 -21.43 14.79 -9.64
CA GLU A 351 -22.31 15.30 -8.60
C GLU A 351 -21.71 15.09 -7.21
N ASP A 352 -21.28 13.87 -6.88
CA ASP A 352 -20.73 13.50 -5.56
C ASP A 352 -19.37 14.15 -5.30
N LEU A 353 -18.47 14.08 -6.25
CA LEU A 353 -17.09 14.57 -6.13
C LEU A 353 -16.92 16.05 -6.52
N GLY A 354 -17.97 16.67 -7.06
CA GLY A 354 -17.94 18.07 -7.48
C GLY A 354 -17.45 19.03 -6.42
N PRO A 355 -17.98 19.01 -5.19
CA PRO A 355 -17.51 19.88 -4.12
C PRO A 355 -16.04 19.70 -3.78
N HIS A 356 -15.51 18.49 -3.96
CA HIS A 356 -14.11 18.18 -3.72
C HIS A 356 -13.18 18.74 -4.82
N PHE A 357 -13.54 18.52 -6.10
CA PHE A 357 -12.69 18.95 -7.23
C PHE A 357 -12.87 20.43 -7.60
N PHE A 358 -13.98 21.03 -7.19
CA PHE A 358 -14.35 22.41 -7.48
C PHE A 358 -14.77 23.13 -6.19
N PRO A 359 -13.86 23.27 -5.19
CA PRO A 359 -14.19 23.96 -3.95
C PRO A 359 -14.55 25.42 -4.23
N GLU A 360 -15.46 25.97 -3.46
CA GLU A 360 -15.83 27.39 -3.54
C GLU A 360 -14.60 28.27 -3.30
N ARG A 361 -14.41 29.22 -4.18
CA ARG A 361 -13.38 30.23 -4.08
C ARG A 361 -13.97 31.47 -3.43
N GLY A 362 -13.31 32.01 -2.41
CA GLY A 362 -13.78 33.20 -1.71
C GLY A 362 -13.86 34.48 -2.59
N ASP A 363 -13.52 34.35 -3.89
CA ASP A 363 -13.59 35.43 -4.89
C ASP A 363 -14.96 35.55 -5.61
N GLY A 364 -15.94 34.72 -5.23
CA GLY A 364 -17.28 34.71 -5.82
C GLY A 364 -17.38 34.20 -7.26
N ARG A 365 -16.29 33.66 -7.83
CA ARG A 365 -16.30 33.07 -9.18
C ARG A 365 -16.75 31.62 -9.12
N ASP A 366 -17.51 31.18 -10.15
CA ASP A 366 -17.86 29.77 -10.27
C ASP A 366 -16.58 28.92 -10.43
N PRO A 367 -16.27 28.02 -9.48
CA PRO A 367 -15.08 27.19 -9.55
C PRO A 367 -15.08 26.23 -10.74
N ARG A 368 -16.23 26.01 -11.36
CA ARG A 368 -16.38 25.19 -12.57
C ARG A 368 -16.25 25.97 -13.88
N LEU A 369 -16.07 27.29 -13.83
CA LEU A 369 -15.88 28.07 -15.04
C LEU A 369 -14.54 27.74 -15.71
N CYS A 370 -14.55 27.42 -16.99
CA CYS A 370 -13.33 27.09 -17.73
C CYS A 370 -12.43 28.31 -17.89
N PRO A 371 -11.17 28.27 -17.43
CA PRO A 371 -10.26 29.42 -17.52
C PRO A 371 -9.76 29.70 -18.95
N ALA A 372 -9.95 28.76 -19.90
CA ALA A 372 -9.48 28.94 -21.27
C ALA A 372 -10.53 29.60 -22.17
N CYS A 373 -11.80 29.24 -22.05
CA CYS A 373 -12.87 29.81 -22.89
C CYS A 373 -13.83 30.73 -22.14
N ASN A 374 -13.76 30.80 -20.81
CA ASN A 374 -14.56 31.63 -19.92
C ASN A 374 -16.09 31.50 -20.06
N ASN A 375 -16.58 30.46 -20.74
CA ASN A 375 -18.02 30.19 -20.91
C ASN A 375 -18.37 28.69 -20.82
N GLY A 376 -17.39 27.80 -20.85
CA GLY A 376 -17.60 26.37 -20.70
C GLY A 376 -17.53 25.93 -19.24
N ARG A 377 -18.29 24.90 -18.88
CA ARG A 377 -18.29 24.30 -17.55
C ARG A 377 -17.26 23.19 -17.49
N LEU A 378 -16.46 23.16 -16.42
CA LEU A 378 -15.54 22.06 -16.12
C LEU A 378 -16.30 20.93 -15.45
N GLY A 379 -16.04 19.69 -15.86
CA GLY A 379 -16.61 18.49 -15.28
C GLY A 379 -15.66 17.31 -15.40
N LEU A 380 -16.01 16.22 -14.71
CA LEU A 380 -15.30 14.96 -14.78
C LEU A 380 -15.42 14.37 -16.20
N ARG A 381 -14.33 13.84 -16.72
CA ARG A 381 -14.25 13.15 -18.01
C ARG A 381 -13.40 11.90 -17.90
N LEU A 382 -13.68 10.92 -18.75
CA LEU A 382 -12.92 9.66 -18.79
C LEU A 382 -12.18 9.56 -20.12
N GLY A 383 -10.87 9.33 -20.05
CA GLY A 383 -10.00 9.11 -21.20
C GLY A 383 -9.29 7.75 -21.14
N ARG A 384 -8.49 7.45 -22.16
CA ARG A 384 -7.72 6.19 -22.24
C ARG A 384 -6.70 6.03 -21.07
N SER A 385 -6.27 7.15 -20.52
CA SER A 385 -5.26 7.19 -19.42
C SER A 385 -5.88 7.34 -18.04
N GLY A 386 -7.21 7.31 -17.91
CA GLY A 386 -7.94 7.49 -16.66
C GLY A 386 -8.88 8.71 -16.68
N ALA A 387 -9.43 9.05 -15.52
CA ALA A 387 -10.30 10.20 -15.34
C ALA A 387 -9.50 11.51 -15.28
N PHE A 388 -10.08 12.59 -15.79
CA PHE A 388 -9.53 13.94 -15.81
C PHE A 388 -10.65 14.98 -15.78
N ILE A 389 -10.34 16.22 -15.50
CA ILE A 389 -11.29 17.33 -15.60
C ILE A 389 -11.15 17.98 -16.98
N GLY A 390 -12.27 18.13 -17.68
CA GLY A 390 -12.32 18.71 -19.02
C GLY A 390 -13.43 19.73 -19.18
N CYS A 391 -13.28 20.60 -20.17
CA CYS A 391 -14.31 21.58 -20.54
C CYS A 391 -15.48 20.94 -21.29
N ALA A 392 -16.71 21.38 -20.99
CA ALA A 392 -17.92 20.93 -21.66
C ALA A 392 -17.97 21.34 -23.16
N ASN A 393 -17.27 22.41 -23.51
CA ASN A 393 -17.23 22.93 -24.88
C ASN A 393 -16.22 22.22 -25.79
N TYR A 394 -15.91 20.95 -25.51
CA TYR A 394 -15.10 20.13 -26.41
C TYR A 394 -15.96 19.80 -27.68
N PRO A 395 -15.42 19.89 -28.91
CA PRO A 395 -13.98 20.05 -29.29
C PRO A 395 -13.48 21.50 -29.45
N GLU A 396 -14.33 22.52 -29.35
CA GLU A 396 -13.98 23.94 -29.53
C GLU A 396 -13.01 24.41 -28.47
N CYS A 397 -13.23 24.00 -27.21
CA CYS A 397 -12.33 24.20 -26.10
C CYS A 397 -11.71 22.88 -25.67
N ARG A 398 -10.38 22.79 -25.73
CA ARG A 398 -9.64 21.57 -25.39
C ARG A 398 -8.96 21.65 -24.01
N TYR A 399 -9.45 22.53 -23.14
CA TYR A 399 -8.90 22.65 -21.80
C TYR A 399 -9.12 21.38 -20.99
N THR A 400 -8.05 20.86 -20.42
CA THR A 400 -8.07 19.71 -19.52
C THR A 400 -7.09 19.93 -18.36
N ARG A 401 -7.41 19.40 -17.18
CA ARG A 401 -6.49 19.31 -16.04
C ARG A 401 -6.59 17.94 -15.36
N PRO A 402 -5.54 17.49 -14.65
CA PRO A 402 -5.60 16.28 -13.81
C PRO A 402 -6.68 16.38 -12.73
N LEU A 403 -7.06 15.23 -12.15
CA LEU A 403 -7.94 15.14 -10.98
C LEU A 403 -7.25 15.64 -9.70
N THR A 404 -6.75 16.85 -9.68
CA THR A 404 -6.12 17.43 -8.49
C THR A 404 -6.95 18.61 -8.01
N VAL A 405 -7.11 18.73 -6.68
CA VAL A 405 -7.81 19.86 -6.08
C VAL A 405 -7.03 21.14 -6.35
N SER A 406 -7.64 22.08 -7.07
CA SER A 406 -7.06 23.41 -7.25
C SER A 406 -7.25 24.18 -5.95
N GLY A 407 -6.25 24.26 -5.09
CA GLY A 407 -6.35 25.05 -3.86
C GLY A 407 -5.77 24.44 -2.59
N ALA A 408 -5.16 23.27 -2.65
CA ALA A 408 -4.28 22.83 -1.58
C ALA A 408 -2.96 23.64 -1.68
N GLU A 409 -3.03 24.91 -1.34
CA GLU A 409 -1.87 25.71 -0.94
C GLU A 409 -1.46 25.23 0.46
N GLY A 410 -0.72 24.12 0.46
CA GLY A 410 0.07 23.66 1.58
C GLY A 410 1.50 23.68 1.10
N ASP A 411 2.22 24.67 1.50
CA ASP A 411 3.68 24.83 1.55
C ASP A 411 4.49 23.70 0.90
N GLY A 412 4.62 23.75 -0.41
CA GLY A 412 5.48 22.97 -1.23
C GLY A 412 5.50 23.64 -2.58
N ALA A 413 6.61 24.30 -2.91
CA ALA A 413 6.84 25.13 -4.07
C ALA A 413 5.99 24.73 -5.28
N THR A 414 5.03 25.55 -5.61
CA THR A 414 4.23 25.57 -6.84
C THR A 414 5.17 25.31 -8.02
N ILE A 415 5.13 24.10 -8.57
CA ILE A 415 5.52 23.93 -9.96
C ILE A 415 4.40 24.58 -10.76
N GLN A 416 4.46 25.90 -10.89
CA GLN A 416 3.70 26.64 -11.89
C GLN A 416 3.89 25.93 -13.22
N GLU A 417 2.81 25.77 -13.95
CA GLU A 417 2.73 25.25 -15.30
C GLU A 417 4.08 24.87 -15.92
N GLY A 418 4.50 23.64 -15.72
CA GLY A 418 5.26 22.89 -16.70
C GLY A 418 6.75 22.70 -16.49
N GLN A 419 7.52 23.52 -15.79
CA GLN A 419 8.96 23.39 -15.97
C GLN A 419 9.76 23.94 -14.78
N ARG A 420 10.56 23.08 -14.09
CA ARG A 420 11.63 23.49 -13.18
C ARG A 420 12.95 23.46 -13.95
N ASP A 421 13.64 24.58 -14.02
CA ASP A 421 14.99 24.63 -14.57
C ASP A 421 15.99 24.04 -13.57
N LEU A 422 16.78 23.09 -14.00
CA LEU A 422 17.83 22.44 -13.22
C LEU A 422 19.22 22.97 -13.56
N GLY A 423 19.34 23.77 -14.63
CA GLY A 423 20.58 24.33 -15.12
C GLY A 423 20.87 23.94 -16.57
N THR A 424 22.10 24.12 -16.99
CA THR A 424 22.56 23.88 -18.37
C THR A 424 23.56 22.72 -18.40
N ASP A 425 23.38 21.79 -19.32
CA ASP A 425 24.35 20.70 -19.55
C ASP A 425 25.68 21.27 -20.01
N PRO A 426 26.77 21.08 -19.27
CA PRO A 426 28.07 21.63 -19.62
C PRO A 426 28.64 21.06 -20.92
N ALA A 427 28.20 19.87 -21.35
CA ALA A 427 28.71 19.22 -22.56
C ALA A 427 28.03 19.73 -23.84
N THR A 428 26.74 20.08 -23.79
CA THR A 428 25.94 20.43 -24.96
C THR A 428 25.49 21.89 -24.97
N GLY A 429 25.58 22.61 -23.83
CA GLY A 429 25.06 23.96 -23.67
C GLY A 429 23.54 24.03 -23.67
N GLN A 430 22.82 22.89 -23.62
CA GLN A 430 21.38 22.85 -23.66
C GLN A 430 20.76 22.90 -22.24
N PRO A 431 19.60 23.55 -22.07
CA PRO A 431 18.95 23.61 -20.79
C PRO A 431 18.41 22.23 -20.37
N VAL A 432 18.60 21.90 -19.09
CA VAL A 432 18.06 20.69 -18.45
C VAL A 432 16.88 21.09 -17.59
N THR A 433 15.71 20.55 -17.90
CA THR A 433 14.47 20.92 -17.22
C THR A 433 13.76 19.70 -16.68
N MET A 434 13.20 19.82 -15.49
CA MET A 434 12.26 18.83 -14.94
C MET A 434 10.84 19.24 -15.34
N ARG A 435 10.08 18.29 -15.86
CA ARG A 435 8.72 18.50 -16.35
C ARG A 435 7.78 17.40 -15.86
N ARG A 436 6.49 17.68 -15.85
CA ARG A 436 5.46 16.68 -15.56
C ARG A 436 4.82 16.21 -16.86
N GLY A 437 4.77 14.90 -17.07
CA GLY A 437 4.13 14.27 -18.22
C GLY A 437 3.02 13.33 -17.81
N PRO A 438 2.33 12.69 -18.80
CA PRO A 438 1.24 11.75 -18.54
C PRO A 438 1.64 10.53 -17.70
N TYR A 439 2.94 10.22 -17.64
CA TYR A 439 3.52 9.07 -16.92
C TYR A 439 4.30 9.47 -15.67
N GLY A 440 4.16 10.73 -15.19
CA GLY A 440 4.87 11.25 -14.03
C GLY A 440 5.93 12.28 -14.36
N LEU A 441 6.79 12.57 -13.38
CA LEU A 441 7.89 13.53 -13.54
C LEU A 441 9.00 12.95 -14.41
N TYR A 442 9.59 13.79 -15.27
CA TYR A 442 10.70 13.45 -16.10
C TYR A 442 11.65 14.63 -16.30
N VAL A 443 12.91 14.34 -16.56
CA VAL A 443 13.93 15.32 -16.96
C VAL A 443 14.02 15.36 -18.48
N GLN A 444 14.24 16.56 -19.03
CA GLN A 444 14.39 16.79 -20.46
C GLN A 444 15.62 17.64 -20.74
N LEU A 445 16.42 17.23 -21.73
CA LEU A 445 17.56 17.97 -22.25
C LEU A 445 17.14 18.69 -23.54
N GLY A 446 17.27 20.01 -23.54
CA GLY A 446 16.92 20.87 -24.68
C GLY A 446 15.41 21.01 -24.92
N GLN A 447 15.08 21.64 -26.04
CA GLN A 447 13.71 21.86 -26.52
C GLN A 447 13.41 21.03 -27.78
N GLU A 448 12.14 20.93 -28.15
CA GLU A 448 11.74 20.32 -29.40
C GLU A 448 12.21 21.22 -30.56
N THR A 449 12.99 20.65 -31.46
CA THR A 449 13.56 21.35 -32.64
C THR A 449 13.02 20.72 -33.90
N GLU A 450 13.09 21.44 -35.03
CA GLU A 450 12.80 20.88 -36.35
C GLU A 450 14.11 20.64 -37.11
N ASP A 451 14.21 19.48 -37.77
CA ASP A 451 15.34 19.20 -38.66
C ASP A 451 15.22 19.98 -39.99
N GLU A 452 16.27 19.96 -40.79
CA GLU A 452 16.30 20.64 -42.12
C GLU A 452 15.18 20.23 -43.09
N ARG A 453 14.43 19.18 -42.74
CA ARG A 453 13.28 18.66 -43.50
C ARG A 453 11.94 18.98 -42.86
N GLY A 454 11.90 19.88 -41.86
CA GLY A 454 10.69 20.25 -41.14
C GLY A 454 10.13 19.15 -40.24
N LYS A 455 10.92 18.12 -39.92
CA LYS A 455 10.50 17.02 -39.04
C LYS A 455 10.87 17.35 -37.59
N LYS A 456 9.90 17.28 -36.69
CA LYS A 456 10.11 17.51 -35.25
C LYS A 456 11.07 16.48 -34.66
N VAL A 457 12.17 16.97 -34.11
CA VAL A 457 13.15 16.20 -33.35
C VAL A 457 12.77 16.30 -31.87
N LYS A 458 12.46 15.15 -31.27
CA LYS A 458 12.11 15.10 -29.87
C LYS A 458 13.34 15.21 -28.98
N PRO A 459 13.31 16.05 -27.95
CA PRO A 459 14.40 16.16 -26.99
C PRO A 459 14.59 14.85 -26.19
N ARG A 460 15.80 14.66 -25.68
CA ARG A 460 16.10 13.50 -24.82
C ARG A 460 15.39 13.63 -23.49
N ARG A 461 14.72 12.55 -23.06
CA ARG A 461 13.91 12.53 -21.84
C ARG A 461 14.19 11.28 -21.02
N ALA A 462 14.20 11.43 -19.68
CA ALA A 462 14.30 10.33 -18.74
C ALA A 462 13.28 10.51 -17.61
N SER A 463 12.52 9.44 -17.27
CA SER A 463 11.57 9.48 -16.16
C SER A 463 12.30 9.45 -14.81
N LEU A 464 11.76 10.13 -13.80
CA LEU A 464 12.27 10.01 -12.44
C LEU A 464 11.93 8.63 -11.88
N PRO A 465 12.88 7.96 -11.22
CA PRO A 465 12.60 6.72 -10.47
C PRO A 465 11.55 6.94 -9.38
N ARG A 466 10.73 5.93 -9.11
CA ARG A 466 9.80 5.95 -7.96
C ARG A 466 10.60 6.07 -6.66
N GLY A 467 10.16 6.96 -5.77
CA GLY A 467 10.83 7.20 -4.49
C GLY A 467 11.95 8.25 -4.51
N MET A 468 12.32 8.77 -5.68
CA MET A 468 13.23 9.92 -5.77
C MET A 468 12.47 11.21 -5.49
N ASP A 469 12.92 11.95 -4.47
CA ASP A 469 12.35 13.26 -4.16
C ASP A 469 12.67 14.27 -5.26
N PRO A 470 11.65 14.85 -5.92
CA PRO A 470 11.85 15.84 -6.97
C PRO A 470 12.58 17.11 -6.51
N GLU A 471 12.44 17.48 -5.22
CA GLU A 471 13.07 18.69 -4.69
C GLU A 471 14.58 18.54 -4.51
N SER A 472 15.03 17.33 -4.20
CA SER A 472 16.44 16.98 -4.03
C SER A 472 17.17 16.71 -5.36
N LEU A 473 16.48 16.79 -6.52
CA LEU A 473 17.07 16.52 -7.83
C LEU A 473 18.04 17.63 -8.23
N THR A 474 19.34 17.29 -8.28
CA THR A 474 20.42 18.16 -8.78
C THR A 474 20.63 18.00 -10.27
N LEU A 475 21.31 18.98 -10.89
CA LEU A 475 21.70 18.93 -12.32
C LEU A 475 22.50 17.67 -12.65
N ASP A 476 23.47 17.29 -11.82
CA ASP A 476 24.31 16.12 -12.04
C ASP A 476 23.50 14.82 -12.04
N ARG A 477 22.56 14.68 -11.12
CA ARG A 477 21.66 13.51 -11.09
C ARG A 477 20.72 13.49 -12.31
N ALA A 478 20.23 14.64 -12.74
CA ALA A 478 19.39 14.77 -13.93
C ALA A 478 20.15 14.36 -15.19
N LEU A 479 21.39 14.81 -15.36
CA LEU A 479 22.27 14.39 -16.45
C LEU A 479 22.59 12.89 -16.39
N GLY A 480 22.82 12.36 -15.19
CA GLY A 480 22.97 10.92 -14.98
C GLY A 480 21.75 10.13 -15.46
N LEU A 481 20.52 10.56 -15.13
CA LEU A 481 19.28 9.94 -15.61
C LEU A 481 19.14 10.03 -17.13
N LEU A 482 19.51 11.17 -17.72
CA LEU A 482 19.50 11.38 -19.16
C LEU A 482 20.56 10.55 -19.90
N SER A 483 21.64 10.13 -19.23
CA SER A 483 22.67 9.26 -19.81
C SER A 483 22.29 7.78 -19.86
N LEU A 484 21.20 7.38 -19.25
CA LEU A 484 20.76 5.99 -19.27
C LEU A 484 20.33 5.52 -20.67
N PRO A 485 20.55 4.25 -21.06
CA PRO A 485 21.24 3.19 -20.30
C PRO A 485 22.75 3.43 -20.17
N ARG A 486 23.30 3.18 -18.97
CA ARG A 486 24.75 3.24 -18.76
C ARG A 486 25.37 1.83 -18.70
N ILE A 487 26.59 1.71 -19.16
CA ILE A 487 27.39 0.48 -19.01
C ILE A 487 27.90 0.42 -17.56
N VAL A 488 27.59 -0.67 -16.86
CA VAL A 488 28.07 -0.96 -15.50
C VAL A 488 29.43 -1.62 -15.55
N GLY A 489 29.65 -2.50 -16.54
CA GLY A 489 30.88 -3.22 -16.74
C GLY A 489 30.67 -4.49 -17.57
N ILE A 490 31.72 -5.33 -17.63
CA ILE A 490 31.71 -6.62 -18.33
C ILE A 490 31.67 -7.74 -17.29
N HIS A 491 30.76 -8.68 -17.45
CA HIS A 491 30.65 -9.83 -16.54
C HIS A 491 31.97 -10.64 -16.55
N PRO A 492 32.53 -10.99 -15.39
CA PRO A 492 33.86 -11.61 -15.30
C PRO A 492 33.93 -12.97 -16.00
N GLU A 493 32.87 -13.76 -15.94
CA GLU A 493 32.83 -15.12 -16.49
C GLU A 493 32.30 -15.16 -17.94
N THR A 494 31.11 -14.56 -18.18
CA THR A 494 30.42 -14.65 -19.48
C THR A 494 30.96 -13.67 -20.51
N ARG A 495 31.74 -12.67 -20.09
CA ARG A 495 32.27 -11.59 -20.94
C ARG A 495 31.20 -10.73 -21.64
N GLU A 496 29.95 -10.85 -21.18
CA GLU A 496 28.86 -10.03 -21.67
C GLU A 496 28.82 -8.66 -20.97
N GLU A 497 28.36 -7.65 -21.67
CA GLU A 497 28.19 -6.30 -21.15
C GLU A 497 26.95 -6.23 -20.22
N ILE A 498 27.14 -5.66 -19.03
CA ILE A 498 26.06 -5.36 -18.08
C ILE A 498 25.71 -3.88 -18.18
N THR A 499 24.42 -3.60 -18.41
CA THR A 499 23.89 -2.23 -18.47
C THR A 499 22.87 -1.99 -17.38
N ALA A 500 22.82 -0.76 -16.85
CA ALA A 500 21.78 -0.31 -15.92
C ALA A 500 20.88 0.71 -16.62
N SER A 501 19.57 0.60 -16.38
CA SER A 501 18.58 1.49 -16.98
C SER A 501 17.27 1.52 -16.16
N ILE A 502 16.34 2.38 -16.58
CA ILE A 502 14.99 2.47 -15.99
C ILE A 502 13.98 1.97 -17.03
N GLY A 503 13.16 1.02 -16.64
CA GLY A 503 12.11 0.44 -17.46
C GLY A 503 10.70 0.69 -16.90
N ARG A 504 9.70 0.08 -17.55
CA ARG A 504 8.29 0.16 -17.14
C ARG A 504 8.04 -0.27 -15.68
N PHE A 505 8.86 -1.19 -15.18
CA PHE A 505 8.74 -1.76 -13.84
C PHE A 505 9.74 -1.17 -12.82
N GLY A 506 10.43 -0.08 -13.18
CA GLY A 506 11.43 0.58 -12.35
C GLY A 506 12.87 0.36 -12.85
N PRO A 507 13.87 0.72 -12.00
CA PRO A 507 15.29 0.52 -12.29
C PRO A 507 15.66 -0.96 -12.43
N TYR A 508 16.57 -1.28 -13.36
CA TYR A 508 17.01 -2.66 -13.60
C TYR A 508 18.44 -2.72 -14.11
N VAL A 509 19.08 -3.87 -13.93
CA VAL A 509 20.31 -4.27 -14.64
C VAL A 509 19.96 -5.31 -15.69
N LYS A 510 20.71 -5.28 -16.80
CA LYS A 510 20.54 -6.16 -17.96
C LYS A 510 21.87 -6.72 -18.41
N MET A 511 21.89 -8.02 -18.73
CA MET A 511 22.97 -8.74 -19.37
C MET A 511 22.38 -9.64 -20.47
N GLY A 512 22.74 -9.40 -21.73
CA GLY A 512 22.14 -10.12 -22.86
C GLY A 512 20.60 -10.07 -22.86
N ALA A 513 19.93 -11.21 -22.69
CA ALA A 513 18.48 -11.34 -22.59
C ALA A 513 17.96 -11.34 -21.15
N THR A 514 18.85 -11.34 -20.16
CA THR A 514 18.50 -11.42 -18.73
C THR A 514 18.33 -10.02 -18.14
N PHE A 515 17.24 -9.85 -17.38
CA PHE A 515 16.89 -8.59 -16.70
C PHE A 515 16.60 -8.89 -15.22
N LYS A 516 17.11 -8.06 -14.33
CA LYS A 516 16.79 -8.08 -12.91
C LYS A 516 16.49 -6.65 -12.44
N SER A 517 15.36 -6.46 -11.77
CA SER A 517 15.06 -5.20 -11.10
C SER A 517 16.06 -4.96 -9.98
N LEU A 518 16.41 -3.72 -9.75
CA LEU A 518 17.22 -3.29 -8.62
C LEU A 518 16.39 -3.39 -7.32
N ASP A 519 17.07 -3.67 -6.23
CA ASP A 519 16.46 -3.62 -4.91
C ASP A 519 16.23 -2.15 -4.48
N PRO A 520 15.35 -1.87 -3.49
CA PRO A 520 15.03 -0.50 -3.09
C PRO A 520 16.22 0.34 -2.64
N ASP A 521 17.26 -0.31 -2.12
CA ASP A 521 18.47 0.34 -1.63
C ASP A 521 19.55 0.56 -2.73
N ASP A 522 19.31 0.02 -3.93
CA ASP A 522 20.25 0.16 -5.06
C ASP A 522 19.90 1.39 -5.90
N ASP A 523 20.91 2.22 -6.20
CA ASP A 523 20.76 3.37 -7.10
C ASP A 523 21.26 3.01 -8.51
N VAL A 524 20.40 3.17 -9.52
CA VAL A 524 20.67 2.89 -10.92
C VAL A 524 21.87 3.69 -11.47
N LEU A 525 22.14 4.86 -10.90
CA LEU A 525 23.23 5.74 -11.33
C LEU A 525 24.58 5.32 -10.74
N SER A 526 24.59 4.68 -9.57
CA SER A 526 25.83 4.35 -8.85
C SER A 526 26.10 2.87 -8.69
N ILE A 527 25.16 1.96 -9.02
CA ILE A 527 25.37 0.51 -8.90
C ILE A 527 26.66 0.06 -9.58
N GLY A 528 27.51 -0.65 -8.83
CA GLY A 528 28.78 -1.21 -9.28
C GLY A 528 28.66 -2.61 -9.88
N ILE A 529 29.73 -3.05 -10.56
CA ILE A 529 29.78 -4.33 -11.28
C ILE A 529 29.52 -5.53 -10.35
N ASN A 530 30.12 -5.56 -9.15
CA ASN A 530 29.98 -6.68 -8.22
C ASN A 530 28.53 -6.87 -7.77
N ARG A 531 27.84 -5.77 -7.43
CA ARG A 531 26.44 -5.82 -7.04
C ARG A 531 25.54 -6.22 -8.22
N ALA A 532 25.81 -5.71 -9.41
CA ALA A 532 25.06 -6.05 -10.61
C ALA A 532 25.22 -7.53 -10.98
N VAL A 533 26.41 -8.11 -10.85
CA VAL A 533 26.66 -9.54 -11.04
C VAL A 533 25.92 -10.39 -10.00
N ALA A 534 25.95 -10.00 -8.71
CA ALA A 534 25.23 -10.69 -7.66
C ALA A 534 23.70 -10.70 -7.92
N LEU A 535 23.12 -9.55 -8.31
CA LEU A 535 21.70 -9.47 -8.67
C LEU A 535 21.34 -10.35 -9.87
N LEU A 536 22.20 -10.43 -10.88
CA LEU A 536 21.96 -11.26 -12.06
C LEU A 536 22.14 -12.75 -11.79
N ALA A 537 23.00 -13.13 -10.85
CA ALA A 537 23.18 -14.51 -10.41
C ALA A 537 21.91 -15.08 -9.73
N ASP A 538 21.13 -14.25 -9.04
CA ASP A 538 19.85 -14.64 -8.43
C ASP A 538 18.74 -14.91 -9.46
N VAL A 539 18.93 -14.60 -10.73
CA VAL A 539 17.93 -14.85 -11.77
C VAL A 539 17.94 -16.31 -12.17
N LYS A 540 17.05 -17.12 -11.60
CA LYS A 540 16.83 -18.50 -12.04
C LYS A 540 16.48 -18.50 -13.53
N PRO A 541 17.17 -19.29 -14.38
CA PRO A 541 16.89 -19.34 -15.80
C PRO A 541 15.43 -19.72 -16.05
N ARG A 542 14.75 -18.95 -16.91
CA ARG A 542 13.33 -19.20 -17.24
C ARG A 542 13.11 -20.45 -18.07
N GLY A 543 14.17 -21.07 -18.56
CA GLY A 543 14.13 -22.29 -19.33
C GLY A 543 15.53 -22.87 -19.56
N ARG A 544 15.59 -24.17 -19.80
CA ARG A 544 16.78 -24.93 -20.17
C ARG A 544 16.54 -25.59 -21.52
N GLY A 545 17.46 -25.45 -22.46
CA GLY A 545 17.47 -26.25 -23.69
C GLY A 545 17.83 -27.69 -23.37
N LEU A 546 17.05 -28.62 -23.88
CA LEU A 546 17.26 -30.07 -23.69
C LEU A 546 18.00 -30.70 -24.88
N GLY A 547 18.00 -30.03 -26.04
CA GLY A 547 18.56 -30.51 -27.29
C GLY A 547 17.57 -30.40 -28.44
N ASP A 548 17.92 -30.96 -29.60
CA ASP A 548 17.06 -30.95 -30.79
C ASP A 548 16.14 -32.19 -30.83
N HIS A 549 14.88 -31.94 -31.18
CA HIS A 549 13.88 -32.98 -31.36
C HIS A 549 14.25 -33.88 -32.57
N PRO A 550 14.01 -35.20 -32.56
CA PRO A 550 14.29 -36.09 -33.70
C PRO A 550 13.65 -35.65 -35.02
N GLN A 551 12.57 -34.87 -34.96
CA GLN A 551 11.88 -34.30 -36.12
C GLN A 551 12.38 -32.86 -36.47
N GLY A 552 13.45 -32.40 -35.84
CA GLY A 552 14.01 -31.04 -36.00
C GLY A 552 13.41 -30.03 -35.06
N GLY A 553 14.24 -29.04 -34.66
CA GLY A 553 13.85 -27.94 -33.78
C GLY A 553 14.18 -28.17 -32.31
N ALA A 554 14.55 -27.11 -31.61
CA ALA A 554 14.98 -27.16 -30.21
C ALA A 554 13.83 -27.51 -29.26
N VAL A 555 14.11 -28.38 -28.29
CA VAL A 555 13.23 -28.74 -27.16
C VAL A 555 13.72 -27.99 -25.92
N GLU A 556 12.83 -27.26 -25.30
CA GLU A 556 13.13 -26.47 -24.10
C GLU A 556 12.18 -26.84 -22.95
N VAL A 557 12.70 -26.88 -21.73
CA VAL A 557 11.88 -26.86 -20.53
C VAL A 557 11.82 -25.44 -19.99
N ARG A 558 10.60 -24.92 -19.73
CA ARG A 558 10.37 -23.55 -19.26
C ARG A 558 9.46 -23.54 -18.04
N ARG A 559 9.60 -22.51 -17.18
CA ARG A 559 8.72 -22.30 -16.04
C ARG A 559 7.55 -21.39 -16.46
N GLY A 560 6.31 -21.89 -16.32
CA GLY A 560 5.08 -21.14 -16.61
C GLY A 560 4.24 -20.84 -15.37
N ARG A 561 3.15 -20.08 -15.56
CA ARG A 561 2.20 -19.73 -14.49
C ARG A 561 1.57 -20.95 -13.79
N PHE A 562 1.45 -22.06 -14.52
CA PHE A 562 0.82 -23.29 -14.03
C PHE A 562 1.84 -24.40 -13.73
N GLY A 563 3.12 -24.05 -13.56
CA GLY A 563 4.21 -24.97 -13.33
C GLY A 563 5.16 -25.11 -14.52
N PRO A 564 6.19 -25.98 -14.42
CA PRO A 564 7.14 -26.21 -15.49
C PRO A 564 6.48 -26.96 -16.67
N PHE A 565 6.90 -26.59 -17.89
CA PHE A 565 6.38 -27.14 -19.14
C PHE A 565 7.47 -27.25 -20.21
N LEU A 566 7.28 -28.22 -21.10
CA LEU A 566 8.12 -28.44 -22.28
C LEU A 566 7.58 -27.64 -23.46
N LEU A 567 8.49 -27.10 -24.25
CA LEU A 567 8.18 -26.36 -25.50
C LEU A 567 9.01 -26.93 -26.63
N HIS A 568 8.32 -27.29 -27.74
CA HIS A 568 8.93 -27.63 -29.02
C HIS A 568 8.13 -26.95 -30.13
N GLY A 569 8.71 -25.96 -30.79
CA GLY A 569 8.02 -25.14 -31.79
C GLY A 569 6.74 -24.50 -31.24
N ASN A 570 5.57 -24.94 -31.70
CA ASN A 570 4.26 -24.48 -31.23
C ASN A 570 3.55 -25.49 -30.30
N ARG A 571 4.24 -26.54 -29.90
CA ARG A 571 3.71 -27.64 -29.06
C ARG A 571 4.22 -27.51 -27.63
N VAL A 572 3.31 -27.63 -26.65
CA VAL A 572 3.63 -27.54 -25.21
C VAL A 572 3.06 -28.72 -24.45
N ALA A 573 3.82 -29.23 -23.49
CA ALA A 573 3.36 -30.27 -22.55
C ALA A 573 3.79 -29.90 -21.12
N ASN A 574 2.85 -29.93 -20.15
CA ASN A 574 3.19 -29.69 -18.76
C ASN A 574 3.94 -30.89 -18.19
N LEU A 575 4.94 -30.60 -17.34
CA LEU A 575 5.62 -31.64 -16.58
C LEU A 575 4.68 -32.26 -15.51
N PRO A 576 4.78 -33.53 -15.22
CA PRO A 576 4.09 -34.17 -14.09
C PRO A 576 4.48 -33.51 -12.76
N ARG A 577 3.57 -33.54 -11.78
CA ARG A 577 3.86 -33.02 -10.43
C ARG A 577 4.99 -33.81 -9.79
N GLY A 578 5.98 -33.11 -9.24
CA GLY A 578 7.13 -33.70 -8.58
C GLY A 578 8.36 -33.96 -9.46
N VAL A 579 8.28 -33.64 -10.77
CA VAL A 579 9.45 -33.72 -11.68
C VAL A 579 10.12 -32.35 -11.71
N GLU A 580 11.38 -32.29 -11.29
CA GLU A 580 12.19 -31.06 -11.33
C GLU A 580 12.67 -30.77 -12.76
N MET A 581 12.74 -29.49 -13.11
CA MET A 581 13.15 -29.03 -14.45
C MET A 581 14.59 -29.47 -14.80
N GLU A 582 15.42 -29.59 -13.78
CA GLU A 582 16.83 -29.95 -13.87
C GLU A 582 17.05 -31.44 -14.17
N ALA A 583 16.09 -32.29 -13.80
CA ALA A 583 16.17 -33.75 -13.97
C ALA A 583 15.64 -34.28 -15.31
N VAL A 584 14.90 -33.44 -16.07
CA VAL A 584 14.26 -33.87 -17.33
C VAL A 584 15.30 -34.09 -18.44
N THR A 585 15.26 -35.26 -19.04
CA THR A 585 16.08 -35.62 -20.21
C THR A 585 15.37 -35.31 -21.53
N LEU A 586 16.13 -35.23 -22.64
CA LEU A 586 15.55 -35.00 -23.97
C LEU A 586 14.57 -36.10 -24.37
N ASP A 587 14.90 -37.36 -24.09
CA ASP A 587 14.07 -38.50 -24.45
C ASP A 587 12.73 -38.54 -23.72
N GLU A 588 12.74 -38.15 -22.43
CA GLU A 588 11.52 -38.02 -21.65
C GLU A 588 10.68 -36.82 -22.14
N ALA A 589 11.33 -35.73 -22.50
CA ALA A 589 10.65 -34.56 -23.05
C ALA A 589 9.97 -34.86 -24.39
N VAL A 590 10.64 -35.58 -25.27
CA VAL A 590 10.08 -36.02 -26.56
C VAL A 590 8.88 -36.95 -26.37
N LYS A 591 8.97 -37.93 -25.44
CA LYS A 591 7.84 -38.80 -25.09
C LYS A 591 6.65 -38.01 -24.53
N LEU A 592 6.89 -37.11 -23.57
CA LEU A 592 5.83 -36.28 -22.99
C LEU A 592 5.18 -35.32 -24.01
N LEU A 593 5.96 -34.76 -24.93
CA LEU A 593 5.45 -33.93 -26.02
C LEU A 593 4.62 -34.74 -27.02
N ALA A 594 4.97 -35.99 -27.26
CA ALA A 594 4.20 -36.91 -28.12
C ALA A 594 2.87 -37.31 -27.48
N GLU A 595 2.89 -37.70 -26.19
CA GLU A 595 1.72 -38.18 -25.45
C GLU A 595 0.75 -37.09 -25.01
N LYS A 596 1.27 -35.95 -24.49
CA LYS A 596 0.49 -34.89 -23.83
C LYS A 596 0.63 -33.54 -24.49
N GLY A 597 1.36 -33.43 -25.61
CA GLY A 597 1.62 -32.15 -26.28
C GLY A 597 0.35 -31.55 -26.87
N LYS A 598 0.06 -30.31 -26.52
CA LYS A 598 -1.04 -29.46 -27.04
C LYS A 598 -0.47 -28.33 -27.87
N GLU A 599 -1.12 -28.01 -29.00
CA GLU A 599 -0.75 -26.84 -29.79
C GLU A 599 -1.17 -25.54 -29.10
N LEU A 600 -0.28 -24.57 -29.05
CA LEU A 600 -0.58 -23.23 -28.59
C LEU A 600 -1.49 -22.54 -29.61
N LYS A 601 -2.73 -22.25 -29.21
CA LYS A 601 -3.61 -21.42 -30.01
C LYS A 601 -3.00 -20.02 -30.15
N PRO A 602 -2.94 -19.43 -31.37
CA PRO A 602 -2.42 -18.07 -31.54
C PRO A 602 -3.29 -17.09 -30.77
N LYS A 603 -2.66 -16.21 -29.98
CA LYS A 603 -3.37 -15.12 -29.28
C LYS A 603 -4.03 -14.21 -30.33
N PRO A 604 -5.33 -13.93 -30.24
CA PRO A 604 -5.94 -12.92 -31.11
C PRO A 604 -5.38 -11.54 -30.75
N GLY A 605 -4.66 -10.90 -31.68
CA GLY A 605 -4.26 -9.49 -31.53
C GLY A 605 -2.82 -9.08 -31.76
N ALA A 606 -1.93 -9.94 -32.23
CA ALA A 606 -0.58 -9.53 -32.63
C ALA A 606 -0.51 -9.29 -34.15
N LYS A 607 -0.81 -8.06 -34.60
CA LYS A 607 -0.41 -7.61 -35.96
C LYS A 607 1.10 -7.54 -36.00
N GLY A 608 1.69 -8.38 -36.88
CA GLY A 608 3.11 -8.60 -37.00
C GLY A 608 3.91 -7.32 -37.29
N ARG A 609 4.89 -7.07 -36.47
CA ARG A 609 6.06 -6.26 -36.84
C ARG A 609 7.00 -7.17 -37.62
N LYS A 610 7.09 -6.92 -38.94
CA LYS A 610 8.13 -7.49 -39.80
C LYS A 610 9.51 -7.08 -39.26
N ALA A 611 10.36 -8.06 -39.02
CA ALA A 611 11.78 -7.86 -38.73
C ALA A 611 12.47 -7.30 -39.99
N PRO A 612 13.50 -6.43 -39.87
CA PRO A 612 14.28 -5.95 -41.02
C PRO A 612 15.21 -7.05 -41.51
N ALA A 613 15.05 -7.43 -42.78
CA ALA A 613 15.92 -8.32 -43.47
C ALA A 613 17.28 -7.64 -43.76
N LYS A 614 18.37 -8.38 -43.54
CA LYS A 614 19.75 -8.03 -43.87
C LYS A 614 19.88 -7.77 -45.38
N ALA A 615 20.55 -6.70 -45.72
CA ALA A 615 20.89 -6.30 -47.06
C ALA A 615 21.99 -7.21 -47.65
N ALA A 616 21.86 -7.57 -48.93
CA ALA A 616 22.92 -7.96 -49.82
C ALA A 616 22.72 -7.30 -51.20
N PRO A 617 23.75 -7.10 -52.04
CA PRO A 617 23.86 -5.88 -52.79
C PRO A 617 23.36 -5.94 -54.27
N LYS A 618 23.23 -4.73 -54.82
CA LYS A 618 22.76 -4.30 -56.14
C LYS A 618 23.27 -5.07 -57.33
N ALA A 619 22.39 -5.23 -58.34
CA ALA A 619 22.72 -5.09 -59.75
C ALA A 619 21.61 -4.29 -60.47
N ALA A 620 22.02 -3.50 -61.46
CA ALA A 620 21.31 -2.41 -62.11
C ALA A 620 20.35 -2.88 -63.25
N ALA A 621 19.39 -2.05 -63.59
CA ALA A 621 19.03 -1.48 -64.89
C ALA A 621 17.53 -1.40 -65.15
N ALA A 622 17.06 -0.16 -65.22
CA ALA A 622 16.31 0.64 -66.19
C ALA A 622 14.94 0.20 -66.78
N PRO A 623 14.21 1.14 -67.41
CA PRO A 623 12.83 1.49 -67.05
C PRO A 623 11.78 1.29 -68.17
N LYS A 624 10.51 1.48 -67.84
CA LYS A 624 9.37 1.89 -68.73
C LYS A 624 8.04 1.35 -68.14
N ALA A 625 6.92 1.96 -68.19
CA ALA A 625 6.29 3.10 -68.78
C ALA A 625 4.85 3.15 -68.24
N ALA A 626 4.27 4.32 -68.25
CA ALA A 626 2.93 4.79 -68.00
C ALA A 626 1.75 3.92 -68.46
N ALA A 627 0.62 4.04 -67.74
CA ALA A 627 -0.65 4.54 -68.24
C ALA A 627 -1.82 4.34 -67.27
N LYS A 628 -2.39 5.35 -66.87
CA LYS A 628 -3.72 5.99 -66.75
C LYS A 628 -5.00 5.14 -66.58
N PRO A 629 -6.11 5.82 -66.23
CA PRO A 629 -7.09 5.41 -65.21
C PRO A 629 -8.53 5.18 -65.80
N LYS A 630 -9.46 4.73 -64.98
CA LYS A 630 -10.93 4.93 -65.19
C LYS A 630 -11.68 4.43 -63.95
N SER A 631 -12.50 5.23 -63.36
CA SER A 631 -13.86 5.79 -63.50
C SER A 631 -14.85 5.00 -62.62
N ALA A 632 -15.36 5.61 -61.60
CA ALA A 632 -16.68 6.20 -61.35
C ALA A 632 -17.90 5.35 -61.67
N ALA A 633 -18.78 5.17 -60.67
CA ALA A 633 -20.24 5.22 -60.66
C ALA A 633 -20.74 4.86 -59.26
N ALA A 634 -21.36 5.71 -58.48
CA ALA A 634 -22.67 6.36 -58.46
C ALA A 634 -23.82 5.44 -58.01
N LYS A 635 -24.31 5.75 -56.85
CA LYS A 635 -25.64 5.81 -56.18
C LYS A 635 -26.86 5.13 -56.88
N PRO A 636 -28.00 4.82 -56.16
CA PRO A 636 -28.86 5.75 -55.42
C PRO A 636 -29.49 5.15 -54.12
N SER A 637 -29.84 5.90 -53.11
CA SER A 637 -30.96 6.67 -52.59
C SER A 637 -32.36 6.01 -52.69
N ALA A 638 -33.03 5.91 -51.55
CA ALA A 638 -34.39 6.41 -51.33
C ALA A 638 -35.00 5.96 -50.00
N LYS A 639 -35.48 6.93 -49.25
CA LYS A 639 -36.82 7.29 -48.71
C LYS A 639 -37.22 6.57 -47.43
N ALA A 640 -37.45 7.29 -46.39
CA ALA A 640 -38.40 8.31 -45.90
C ALA A 640 -39.41 7.73 -44.90
N LYS A 641 -39.34 8.25 -43.67
CA LYS A 641 -40.33 8.76 -42.68
C LYS A 641 -41.78 8.19 -42.65
N PRO A 642 -42.61 8.45 -41.60
CA PRO A 642 -42.43 8.88 -40.21
C PRO A 642 -43.45 8.18 -39.24
N THR A 643 -43.45 8.56 -37.98
CA THR A 643 -44.59 8.81 -37.04
C THR A 643 -44.24 8.22 -35.65
N ALA A 644 -44.36 8.87 -34.62
CA ALA A 644 -45.18 9.73 -33.82
C ALA A 644 -45.14 9.29 -32.36
N ARG A 645 -44.74 10.23 -31.52
CA ARG A 645 -45.17 10.53 -30.15
C ARG A 645 -45.93 9.46 -29.34
N LYS A 646 -45.40 9.21 -28.11
CA LYS A 646 -46.21 9.33 -26.88
C LYS A 646 -45.27 9.41 -25.68
N ALA A 647 -45.45 10.46 -24.88
CA ALA A 647 -44.91 10.61 -23.54
C ALA A 647 -45.76 9.79 -22.54
N PRO A 648 -45.21 9.33 -21.45
CA PRO A 648 -46.02 9.16 -20.26
C PRO A 648 -45.55 10.00 -19.07
N ALA A 649 -46.52 10.37 -18.34
CA ALA A 649 -46.80 11.12 -17.18
C ALA A 649 -45.82 10.99 -16.00
N LYS A 650 -45.68 12.12 -15.33
CA LYS A 650 -45.18 12.31 -13.95
C LYS A 650 -45.89 11.39 -12.95
N ARG A 651 -45.14 10.73 -12.15
CA ARG A 651 -45.61 10.16 -10.86
C ARG A 651 -44.97 10.90 -9.69
N ALA A 652 -45.84 11.34 -8.81
CA ALA A 652 -45.58 12.13 -7.61
C ALA A 652 -44.81 11.31 -6.52
N ALA A 653 -43.97 12.01 -5.77
CA ALA A 653 -43.34 11.52 -4.55
C ALA A 653 -44.33 11.38 -3.39
N PRO A 654 -44.16 10.46 -2.47
CA PRO A 654 -44.87 10.49 -1.19
C PRO A 654 -44.11 11.33 -0.16
N ARG A 655 -44.84 12.26 0.45
CA ARG A 655 -44.49 13.01 1.65
C ARG A 655 -44.33 12.04 2.83
N VAL A 656 -43.23 12.14 3.54
CA VAL A 656 -43.08 11.59 4.89
C VAL A 656 -43.50 12.66 5.88
N LYS A 657 -44.47 12.28 6.74
CA LYS A 657 -44.91 13.04 7.91
C LYS A 657 -43.83 12.97 8.98
N ALA A 658 -43.52 14.11 9.57
CA ALA A 658 -42.88 14.22 10.87
C ALA A 658 -43.88 13.91 11.97
N GLU A 659 -43.53 13.05 12.90
CA GLU A 659 -44.10 13.01 14.25
C GLU A 659 -42.96 12.93 15.26
N THR A 660 -43.04 13.94 16.14
CA THR A 660 -42.42 14.21 17.46
C THR A 660 -41.22 13.40 17.91
#